data_27b8b411b98f8ce5c47852f223cabb36
#
_entry.id   27b8b411b98f8ce5c47852f223cabb36
#
_cell.length_a   1.000
_cell.length_b   1.000
_cell.length_c   1.000
_cell.angle_alpha   90.00
_cell.angle_beta   90.00
_cell.angle_gamma   90.00
#
_symmetry.space_group_name_H-M   'P 1'
#
loop_
_entity.id
_entity.type
_entity.pdbx_description
1 polymer ?
#
loop_
_entity_poly.entity_id
_entity_poly.type
_entity_poly.pdbx_seq_one_letter_code
_entity_poly.pdbx_strand_id
1 'polypeptide(L)'
;MYLNCKTWFSFRYGTFSTEALVQAAADAGAPALALTNINSTCDSWDFYEYCMHAGIRPVLGTEIRNGDDFCYILLAQDLEGFAAINLFLSVHLQQAVPFPEKPLFPGKVWVIYPPGKYPVDTLTAHELIGVQPSQLNRLYGTTPGAWPDKYVIWQPVTYPDKAGYNLHRLLRAVDKNILLSKQQPGEIAGLGEHFVSPAALLQAFRSYPAMVTATLKVMDSCNLRMDLNTDKNKACFTGSRADDRVLLEKLVTDGMYHRYGNHPEAAVRVQKELKIINDLGFNAYFLITWDIIRYAQSRGFFYVGRGSGANSIAAYCLRITDVDPIELDLYFERFLNPYRTSPPDFDIDFSWKDRDEVIDYVFKRYGRDHVALLGMYSTFQRSAIIRELGKVFGLPKAEIDALVDNPRALLGEDRFQKQILRYGKLLENFPNHLSIHPGGMLISEKPIYTYTTLELPPKGFATTQIDMFLAEKVGLYKLDILSQRGLGHIRDCIHLVEANKGVRVDIHDVEKFKGDEHLAARIRDADSIGCFYIESPAMRQLLKKLRCGDYLTLVAASSIIRPGVARSGMMRQYIFRFHHPDQFEYLHPKMEDLLKETYGVMVYQEDVIKVAHYFAGLDMGEADILRRAMSGKYRSNNRFLQIREKFFANCRLLGYPDQIVQEVWRQMESFGGYSFSKAHSASFAVESYQSLYLKTYHPMEFMVSVINNFGGFYYTELYFHELKRTGATVVAPCVNQGEYLTSIQGSLVHTGLIHVQGLSQAVAEGILEERIKRGPFLHLQDLIERTAVPGEQLNILIRVGALRFTGKNKKELLWEANFLEKKNKFPVAPLSVLFREQPREFRLPPLTLHPLDDAMDEIALLGFPLCNVWDLVNTDITPFLTAADLPAQLGHTIRTIGYYVTTKWVRTVKGELMSFGTFLDKQGNWLDTVHFPDSSEQYPLQGRGFYILQGKVVEEFGVYSLEVGWCSKVGIRER
;
A
#
# COMPACT_ATOMS: atom_id res chain seq x y z
N MET A 1 39.40 12.95 -7.07
CA MET A 1 39.28 14.38 -7.46
C MET A 1 37.83 14.79 -7.73
N TYR A 2 36.87 13.87 -7.55
CA TYR A 2 35.46 14.09 -7.86
C TYR A 2 34.70 14.37 -6.56
N LEU A 3 34.48 15.66 -6.28
CA LEU A 3 33.85 16.16 -5.06
C LEU A 3 32.31 16.34 -5.20
N ASN A 4 31.78 16.16 -6.43
CA ASN A 4 30.37 16.41 -6.71
C ASN A 4 29.83 15.43 -7.76
N CYS A 5 29.39 14.25 -7.29
CA CYS A 5 28.77 13.23 -8.15
C CYS A 5 27.36 12.92 -7.69
N LYS A 6 26.47 12.75 -8.65
CA LYS A 6 25.05 12.52 -8.45
C LYS A 6 24.62 11.20 -9.07
N THR A 7 23.73 10.50 -8.39
CA THR A 7 23.03 9.32 -8.91
C THR A 7 21.59 9.68 -9.25
N TRP A 8 20.82 8.70 -9.71
CA TRP A 8 19.39 8.79 -9.93
C TRP A 8 18.57 9.07 -8.65
N PHE A 9 19.18 9.00 -7.45
CA PHE A 9 18.60 9.46 -6.20
C PHE A 9 18.67 10.98 -5.99
N SER A 10 19.33 11.72 -6.89
CA SER A 10 18.97 13.10 -7.21
C SER A 10 17.76 13.05 -8.13
N PHE A 11 16.56 12.80 -7.56
CA PHE A 11 15.34 12.47 -8.30
C PHE A 11 15.10 13.42 -9.47
N ARG A 12 14.80 12.83 -10.64
CA ARG A 12 14.56 13.54 -11.90
C ARG A 12 15.70 14.47 -12.35
N TYR A 13 16.92 14.23 -11.83
CA TYR A 13 18.12 15.00 -12.18
C TYR A 13 19.30 14.11 -12.58
N GLY A 14 19.86 13.31 -11.67
CA GLY A 14 20.95 12.37 -11.96
C GLY A 14 20.51 11.18 -12.81
N THR A 15 21.43 10.62 -13.62
CA THR A 15 21.08 9.48 -14.50
C THR A 15 21.98 8.26 -14.33
N PHE A 16 22.98 8.31 -13.45
CA PHE A 16 23.74 7.15 -13.04
C PHE A 16 22.96 6.32 -12.01
N SER A 17 22.98 4.99 -12.12
CA SER A 17 22.75 4.18 -10.93
C SER A 17 23.94 4.30 -9.99
N THR A 18 23.76 4.02 -8.71
CA THR A 18 24.83 4.08 -7.70
C THR A 18 25.99 3.15 -8.08
N GLU A 19 25.68 1.93 -8.47
CA GLU A 19 26.67 0.94 -8.94
C GLU A 19 27.41 1.41 -10.21
N ALA A 20 26.68 1.92 -11.21
CA ALA A 20 27.28 2.39 -12.46
C ALA A 20 28.20 3.60 -12.25
N LEU A 21 27.91 4.49 -11.31
CA LEU A 21 28.76 5.61 -10.96
C LEU A 21 30.09 5.13 -10.36
N VAL A 22 30.01 4.18 -9.42
CA VAL A 22 31.21 3.60 -8.79
C VAL A 22 32.04 2.82 -9.80
N GLN A 23 31.38 2.04 -10.70
CA GLN A 23 32.08 1.31 -11.76
C GLN A 23 32.81 2.27 -12.73
N ALA A 24 32.15 3.37 -13.15
CA ALA A 24 32.80 4.37 -14.01
C ALA A 24 34.03 5.01 -13.35
N ALA A 25 34.00 5.22 -12.04
CA ALA A 25 35.14 5.71 -11.26
C ALA A 25 36.26 4.67 -11.19
N ALA A 26 35.92 3.39 -10.98
CA ALA A 26 36.86 2.27 -10.96
C ALA A 26 37.57 2.13 -12.32
N ASP A 27 36.80 2.13 -13.41
CA ASP A 27 37.32 2.02 -14.79
C ASP A 27 38.25 3.18 -15.14
N ALA A 28 38.01 4.36 -14.56
CA ALA A 28 38.88 5.53 -14.73
C ALA A 28 40.10 5.56 -13.78
N GLY A 29 40.23 4.58 -12.88
CA GLY A 29 41.32 4.53 -11.90
C GLY A 29 41.24 5.62 -10.82
N ALA A 30 40.03 6.07 -10.46
CA ALA A 30 39.84 7.06 -9.41
C ALA A 30 40.06 6.45 -8.02
N PRO A 31 40.98 6.97 -7.17
CA PRO A 31 41.29 6.39 -5.87
C PRO A 31 40.21 6.71 -4.83
N ALA A 32 39.41 7.73 -5.04
CA ALA A 32 38.35 8.17 -4.18
C ALA A 32 37.23 8.87 -4.97
N LEU A 33 36.01 8.81 -4.48
CA LEU A 33 34.80 9.33 -5.11
C LEU A 33 33.84 9.91 -4.06
N ALA A 34 33.29 11.10 -4.34
CA ALA A 34 32.26 11.69 -3.47
C ALA A 34 30.87 11.51 -4.06
N LEU A 35 29.94 11.04 -3.23
CA LEU A 35 28.51 11.07 -3.53
C LEU A 35 27.89 12.34 -2.94
N THR A 36 27.24 13.12 -3.77
CA THR A 36 26.61 14.39 -3.36
C THR A 36 25.29 14.58 -4.10
N ASN A 37 24.32 13.73 -3.81
CA ASN A 37 22.96 13.89 -4.34
C ASN A 37 22.34 15.20 -3.87
N ILE A 38 21.40 15.74 -4.66
CA ILE A 38 20.75 17.02 -4.39
C ILE A 38 19.81 16.88 -3.20
N ASN A 39 20.09 17.63 -2.11
CA ASN A 39 19.30 17.65 -0.87
C ASN A 39 18.96 16.24 -0.33
N SER A 40 19.85 15.27 -0.54
CA SER A 40 19.53 13.86 -0.28
C SER A 40 20.77 13.04 0.12
N THR A 41 20.52 12.07 1.01
CA THR A 41 21.49 11.04 1.41
C THR A 41 20.95 9.63 1.17
N CYS A 42 19.95 9.46 0.26
CA CYS A 42 19.20 8.23 0.03
C CYS A 42 20.05 6.97 -0.11
N ASP A 43 21.05 6.98 -1.00
CA ASP A 43 21.84 5.81 -1.38
C ASP A 43 23.27 5.81 -0.81
N SER A 44 23.51 6.61 0.24
CA SER A 44 24.85 6.76 0.84
C SER A 44 25.44 5.43 1.32
N TRP A 45 24.60 4.54 1.88
CA TRP A 45 25.04 3.24 2.40
C TRP A 45 25.37 2.26 1.27
N ASP A 46 24.56 2.19 0.22
CA ASP A 46 24.85 1.35 -0.96
C ASP A 46 26.11 1.88 -1.69
N PHE A 47 26.24 3.19 -1.82
CA PHE A 47 27.42 3.80 -2.39
C PHE A 47 28.69 3.44 -1.61
N TYR A 48 28.62 3.49 -0.28
CA TYR A 48 29.73 3.10 0.57
C TYR A 48 30.14 1.64 0.32
N GLU A 49 29.17 0.71 0.30
CA GLU A 49 29.40 -0.71 0.06
C GLU A 49 30.01 -0.96 -1.34
N TYR A 50 29.44 -0.38 -2.39
CA TYR A 50 29.97 -0.51 -3.76
C TYR A 50 31.42 0.03 -3.86
N CYS A 51 31.70 1.18 -3.24
CA CYS A 51 33.05 1.74 -3.21
C CYS A 51 34.05 0.80 -2.50
N MET A 52 33.65 0.22 -1.35
CA MET A 52 34.51 -0.72 -0.64
C MET A 52 34.82 -1.97 -1.45
N HIS A 53 33.83 -2.52 -2.17
CA HIS A 53 34.01 -3.64 -3.08
C HIS A 53 34.90 -3.31 -4.28
N ALA A 54 34.81 -2.11 -4.79
CA ALA A 54 35.63 -1.62 -5.93
C ALA A 54 37.03 -1.13 -5.52
N GLY A 55 37.36 -1.12 -4.21
CA GLY A 55 38.64 -0.58 -3.73
C GLY A 55 38.78 0.94 -3.84
N ILE A 56 37.65 1.66 -3.93
CA ILE A 56 37.57 3.12 -4.00
C ILE A 56 37.23 3.68 -2.63
N ARG A 57 37.89 4.72 -2.19
CA ARG A 57 37.54 5.39 -0.92
C ARG A 57 36.28 6.23 -1.09
N PRO A 58 35.20 5.92 -0.31
CA PRO A 58 33.97 6.70 -0.38
C PRO A 58 34.09 8.00 0.40
N VAL A 59 33.55 9.08 -0.18
CA VAL A 59 33.32 10.37 0.49
C VAL A 59 31.84 10.65 0.42
N LEU A 60 31.19 10.92 1.56
CA LEU A 60 29.76 11.14 1.62
C LEU A 60 29.43 12.61 1.84
N GLY A 61 28.41 13.09 1.15
CA GLY A 61 27.97 14.46 1.26
C GLY A 61 26.63 14.70 0.58
N THR A 62 26.36 15.95 0.29
CA THR A 62 25.17 16.37 -0.44
C THR A 62 25.41 17.69 -1.17
N GLU A 63 24.77 17.87 -2.30
CA GLU A 63 24.68 19.16 -2.99
C GLU A 63 23.42 19.87 -2.50
N ILE A 64 23.55 21.10 -2.01
CA ILE A 64 22.46 21.92 -1.51
C ILE A 64 21.94 22.84 -2.59
N ARG A 65 20.63 22.80 -2.81
CA ARG A 65 19.90 23.70 -3.69
C ARG A 65 18.63 24.24 -3.04
N ASN A 66 18.31 25.48 -3.37
CA ASN A 66 16.98 26.07 -3.15
C ASN A 66 16.24 26.10 -4.50
N GLY A 67 15.35 25.14 -4.72
CA GLY A 67 14.80 24.89 -6.05
C GLY A 67 15.85 24.42 -7.04
N ASP A 68 16.06 25.18 -8.11
CA ASP A 68 17.14 24.92 -9.09
C ASP A 68 18.45 25.66 -8.77
N ASP A 69 18.41 26.61 -7.83
CA ASP A 69 19.55 27.44 -7.48
C ASP A 69 20.57 26.66 -6.66
N PHE A 70 21.75 26.48 -7.21
CA PHE A 70 22.88 25.86 -6.52
C PHE A 70 23.38 26.76 -5.37
N CYS A 71 23.47 26.19 -4.17
CA CYS A 71 23.97 26.90 -3.00
C CYS A 71 25.43 26.57 -2.67
N TYR A 72 25.71 25.32 -2.37
CA TYR A 72 27.03 24.78 -1.98
C TYR A 72 27.01 23.25 -1.94
N ILE A 73 28.20 22.66 -1.78
CA ILE A 73 28.37 21.22 -1.55
C ILE A 73 28.83 21.03 -0.10
N LEU A 74 28.26 20.02 0.58
CA LEU A 74 28.67 19.57 1.89
C LEU A 74 29.36 18.21 1.77
N LEU A 75 30.53 18.03 2.42
CA LEU A 75 31.22 16.75 2.51
C LEU A 75 31.52 16.42 3.98
N ALA A 76 31.16 15.21 4.39
CA ALA A 76 31.42 14.74 5.75
C ALA A 76 32.86 14.22 5.88
N GLN A 77 33.55 14.61 6.95
CA GLN A 77 34.88 14.10 7.27
C GLN A 77 34.82 12.73 7.96
N ASP A 78 33.80 12.53 8.80
CA ASP A 78 33.55 11.30 9.54
C ASP A 78 32.05 11.07 9.78
N LEU A 79 31.67 10.09 10.60
CA LEU A 79 30.27 9.77 10.92
C LEU A 79 29.55 10.92 11.65
N GLU A 80 30.25 11.69 12.48
CA GLU A 80 29.64 12.86 13.16
C GLU A 80 29.31 13.94 12.14
N GLY A 81 30.21 14.19 11.18
CA GLY A 81 29.96 15.09 10.04
C GLY A 81 28.79 14.61 9.17
N PHE A 82 28.70 13.31 8.92
CA PHE A 82 27.57 12.74 8.17
C PHE A 82 26.24 12.90 8.92
N ALA A 83 26.22 12.64 10.22
CA ALA A 83 25.05 12.87 11.07
C ALA A 83 24.67 14.37 11.12
N ALA A 84 25.65 15.28 11.14
CA ALA A 84 25.40 16.71 11.12
C ALA A 84 24.78 17.17 9.77
N ILE A 85 25.22 16.60 8.65
CA ILE A 85 24.60 16.83 7.33
C ILE A 85 23.18 16.34 7.30
N ASN A 86 22.92 15.09 7.77
CA ASN A 86 21.57 14.52 7.83
C ASN A 86 20.64 15.36 8.70
N LEU A 87 21.11 15.81 9.86
CA LEU A 87 20.34 16.69 10.76
C LEU A 87 20.02 18.02 10.08
N PHE A 88 21.03 18.64 9.46
CA PHE A 88 20.87 19.90 8.73
C PHE A 88 19.81 19.78 7.62
N LEU A 89 19.91 18.75 6.78
CA LEU A 89 18.89 18.46 5.76
C LEU A 89 17.52 18.22 6.38
N SER A 90 17.45 17.39 7.43
CA SER A 90 16.19 17.03 8.08
C SER A 90 15.43 18.24 8.62
N VAL A 91 16.13 19.16 9.26
CA VAL A 91 15.51 20.38 9.81
C VAL A 91 14.89 21.23 8.70
N HIS A 92 15.64 21.49 7.62
CA HIS A 92 15.15 22.34 6.52
C HIS A 92 14.04 21.66 5.71
N LEU A 93 14.16 20.36 5.41
CA LEU A 93 13.16 19.61 4.65
C LEU A 93 11.85 19.40 5.43
N GLN A 94 11.94 19.14 6.75
CA GLN A 94 10.74 18.97 7.57
C GLN A 94 10.00 20.29 7.81
N GLN A 95 10.71 21.38 7.95
CA GLN A 95 10.12 22.72 8.16
C GLN A 95 9.75 23.41 6.84
N ALA A 96 10.13 22.83 5.70
CA ALA A 96 9.98 23.43 4.37
C ALA A 96 10.57 24.86 4.28
N VAL A 97 11.70 25.09 4.97
CA VAL A 97 12.41 26.38 4.96
C VAL A 97 13.61 26.32 4.02
N PRO A 98 13.92 27.41 3.30
CA PRO A 98 15.08 27.45 2.42
C PRO A 98 16.38 27.20 3.20
N PHE A 99 17.34 26.56 2.54
CA PHE A 99 18.67 26.42 3.09
C PHE A 99 19.37 27.78 3.17
N PRO A 100 20.12 28.06 4.24
CA PRO A 100 20.80 29.35 4.42
C PRO A 100 21.92 29.52 3.38
N GLU A 101 22.23 30.74 2.99
CA GLU A 101 23.33 31.05 2.08
C GLU A 101 24.69 30.60 2.63
N LYS A 102 24.89 30.76 3.93
CA LYS A 102 26.08 30.33 4.66
C LYS A 102 25.70 29.41 5.83
N PRO A 103 25.91 28.10 5.68
CA PRO A 103 25.57 27.16 6.76
C PRO A 103 26.61 27.22 7.87
N LEU A 104 26.18 26.88 9.08
CA LEU A 104 27.05 26.80 10.25
C LEU A 104 27.24 25.32 10.67
N PHE A 105 28.50 24.87 10.55
CA PHE A 105 28.91 23.55 11.06
C PHE A 105 30.04 23.71 12.08
N PRO A 106 30.00 23.01 13.22
CA PRO A 106 31.03 23.11 14.26
C PRO A 106 32.30 22.29 13.91
N GLY A 107 32.67 22.20 12.66
CA GLY A 107 33.74 21.34 12.14
C GLY A 107 33.17 20.03 11.56
N LYS A 108 34.06 19.11 11.15
CA LYS A 108 33.72 17.78 10.60
C LYS A 108 32.95 17.77 9.28
N VAL A 109 32.65 18.95 8.71
CA VAL A 109 31.98 19.13 7.43
C VAL A 109 32.70 20.15 6.59
N TRP A 110 33.10 19.79 5.38
CA TRP A 110 33.58 20.73 4.39
C TRP A 110 32.40 21.39 3.67
N VAL A 111 32.49 22.71 3.45
CA VAL A 111 31.54 23.49 2.68
C VAL A 111 32.22 24.06 1.47
N ILE A 112 31.75 23.72 0.26
CA ILE A 112 32.36 24.15 -1.00
C ILE A 112 31.39 25.08 -1.72
N TYR A 113 31.79 26.34 -1.88
CA TYR A 113 31.00 27.38 -2.55
C TYR A 113 31.39 27.53 -4.02
N PRO A 114 30.51 28.04 -4.90
CA PRO A 114 30.85 28.44 -6.23
C PRO A 114 31.75 29.66 -6.22
N PRO A 115 32.60 29.88 -7.29
CA PRO A 115 33.50 31.01 -7.38
C PRO A 115 32.75 32.34 -7.36
N GLY A 116 33.25 33.30 -6.60
CA GLY A 116 32.72 34.68 -6.53
C GLY A 116 31.51 34.86 -5.60
N LYS A 117 31.09 33.82 -4.86
CA LYS A 117 30.02 33.95 -3.90
C LYS A 117 30.48 34.67 -2.62
N TYR A 118 31.67 34.34 -2.12
CA TYR A 118 32.29 34.98 -0.94
C TYR A 118 33.74 35.39 -1.19
N PRO A 119 34.24 36.47 -0.57
CA PRO A 119 35.66 36.80 -0.54
C PRO A 119 36.43 35.70 0.23
N VAL A 120 37.63 35.34 -0.29
CA VAL A 120 38.40 34.20 0.26
C VAL A 120 38.85 34.40 1.70
N ASP A 121 39.13 35.62 2.09
CA ASP A 121 39.55 36.06 3.43
C ASP A 121 38.42 35.95 4.48
N THR A 122 37.17 35.82 4.05
CA THR A 122 36.01 35.61 4.93
C THR A 122 35.70 34.15 5.21
N LEU A 123 36.40 33.21 4.57
CA LEU A 123 36.18 31.78 4.67
C LEU A 123 36.83 31.17 5.90
N THR A 124 36.07 30.40 6.68
CA THR A 124 36.57 29.60 7.80
C THR A 124 37.53 28.48 7.33
N ALA A 125 38.15 27.76 8.27
CA ALA A 125 39.07 26.67 7.96
C ALA A 125 38.43 25.57 7.12
N HIS A 126 37.12 25.29 7.31
CA HIS A 126 36.38 24.26 6.61
C HIS A 126 35.56 24.74 5.41
N GLU A 127 35.72 25.98 5.00
CA GLU A 127 35.04 26.55 3.84
C GLU A 127 36.01 26.74 2.68
N LEU A 128 35.58 26.35 1.48
CA LEU A 128 36.38 26.25 0.25
C LEU A 128 35.63 26.84 -0.94
N ILE A 129 36.35 27.17 -1.99
CA ILE A 129 35.81 27.57 -3.28
C ILE A 129 36.09 26.48 -4.30
N GLY A 130 35.03 25.91 -4.88
CA GLY A 130 35.12 24.94 -5.96
C GLY A 130 35.24 25.62 -7.33
N VAL A 131 36.19 25.20 -8.16
CA VAL A 131 36.44 25.76 -9.49
C VAL A 131 36.24 24.66 -10.53
N GLN A 132 35.37 24.89 -11.50
CA GLN A 132 35.17 23.99 -12.63
C GLN A 132 36.24 24.24 -13.72
N PRO A 133 36.62 23.24 -14.55
CA PRO A 133 37.53 23.43 -15.68
C PRO A 133 37.12 24.56 -16.61
N SER A 134 35.82 24.74 -16.84
CA SER A 134 35.27 25.82 -17.67
C SER A 134 35.39 27.22 -17.06
N GLN A 135 35.71 27.31 -15.77
CA GLN A 135 35.76 28.57 -15.00
C GLN A 135 37.20 29.05 -14.74
N LEU A 136 38.23 28.29 -15.17
CA LEU A 136 39.62 28.62 -14.91
C LEU A 136 39.99 30.01 -15.41
N ASN A 137 39.42 30.47 -16.52
CA ASN A 137 39.66 31.82 -17.07
C ASN A 137 39.17 32.93 -16.11
N ARG A 138 38.24 32.66 -15.21
CA ARG A 138 37.77 33.65 -14.22
C ARG A 138 38.78 33.89 -13.09
N LEU A 139 39.76 33.00 -12.97
CA LEU A 139 40.85 33.16 -11.99
C LEU A 139 41.97 34.06 -12.51
N TYR A 140 41.92 34.45 -13.75
CA TYR A 140 42.93 35.37 -14.33
C TYR A 140 42.84 36.75 -13.67
N GLY A 141 43.94 37.24 -13.08
CA GLY A 141 43.92 38.49 -12.29
C GLY A 141 43.46 38.37 -10.84
N THR A 142 43.02 37.17 -10.40
CA THR A 142 42.82 36.87 -8.96
C THR A 142 44.12 36.26 -8.41
N THR A 143 44.32 36.27 -7.09
CA THR A 143 45.49 35.72 -6.42
C THR A 143 45.23 34.38 -5.75
N PRO A 144 44.90 33.27 -6.51
CA PRO A 144 44.75 31.96 -5.91
C PRO A 144 46.01 31.48 -5.18
N GLY A 145 47.20 31.99 -5.63
CA GLY A 145 48.46 31.69 -4.98
C GLY A 145 48.63 32.28 -3.56
N ALA A 146 47.89 33.31 -3.22
CA ALA A 146 47.87 33.85 -1.85
C ALA A 146 47.06 32.96 -0.86
N TRP A 147 46.16 32.10 -1.38
CA TRP A 147 45.30 31.24 -0.60
C TRP A 147 45.27 29.81 -1.16
N PRO A 148 46.43 29.13 -1.18
CA PRO A 148 46.58 27.86 -1.89
C PRO A 148 45.66 26.72 -1.39
N ASP A 149 45.30 26.73 -0.11
CA ASP A 149 44.45 25.70 0.54
C ASP A 149 42.92 25.99 0.44
N LYS A 150 42.53 27.14 -0.19
CA LYS A 150 41.12 27.56 -0.24
C LYS A 150 40.41 27.22 -1.53
N TYR A 151 41.12 26.83 -2.57
CA TYR A 151 40.53 26.49 -3.84
C TYR A 151 40.66 24.99 -4.13
N VAL A 152 39.57 24.38 -4.55
CA VAL A 152 39.48 22.94 -4.90
C VAL A 152 38.90 22.73 -6.29
N ILE A 153 39.22 21.59 -6.89
CA ILE A 153 38.63 21.17 -8.17
C ILE A 153 37.16 20.83 -7.97
N TRP A 154 36.29 21.41 -8.77
CA TRP A 154 34.87 21.11 -8.83
C TRP A 154 34.53 20.58 -10.22
N GLN A 155 34.50 19.24 -10.35
CA GLN A 155 34.00 18.55 -11.54
C GLN A 155 32.65 17.90 -11.15
N PRO A 156 31.50 18.51 -11.53
CA PRO A 156 30.22 17.88 -11.34
C PRO A 156 30.05 16.68 -12.26
N VAL A 157 29.45 15.61 -11.76
CA VAL A 157 29.14 14.40 -12.52
C VAL A 157 27.65 14.09 -12.32
N THR A 158 26.89 14.17 -13.41
CA THR A 158 25.42 14.05 -13.39
C THR A 158 24.92 12.91 -14.30
N TYR A 159 25.64 12.67 -15.42
CA TYR A 159 25.25 11.67 -16.42
C TYR A 159 26.48 10.99 -17.05
N PRO A 160 26.31 9.73 -17.56
CA PRO A 160 27.45 8.99 -18.12
C PRO A 160 27.91 9.47 -19.51
N ASP A 161 26.94 9.75 -20.37
CA ASP A 161 27.16 10.00 -21.81
C ASP A 161 26.06 10.88 -22.41
N LYS A 162 26.06 10.99 -23.74
CA LYS A 162 25.07 11.77 -24.50
C LYS A 162 23.62 11.20 -24.32
N ALA A 163 23.48 9.90 -24.19
CA ALA A 163 22.14 9.29 -23.95
C ALA A 163 21.65 9.64 -22.54
N GLY A 164 22.53 9.55 -21.54
CA GLY A 164 22.28 10.00 -20.18
C GLY A 164 21.97 11.49 -20.08
N TYR A 165 22.67 12.35 -20.86
CA TYR A 165 22.34 13.78 -20.94
C TYR A 165 20.93 14.02 -21.51
N ASN A 166 20.57 13.32 -22.59
CA ASN A 166 19.20 13.43 -23.13
C ASN A 166 18.16 12.92 -22.16
N LEU A 167 18.45 11.83 -21.43
CA LEU A 167 17.58 11.31 -20.38
C LEU A 167 17.41 12.33 -19.25
N HIS A 168 18.51 12.97 -18.81
CA HIS A 168 18.48 14.06 -17.85
C HIS A 168 17.53 15.18 -18.30
N ARG A 169 17.63 15.63 -19.55
CA ARG A 169 16.74 16.66 -20.10
C ARG A 169 15.26 16.24 -20.07
N LEU A 170 14.96 14.98 -20.42
CA LEU A 170 13.60 14.45 -20.34
C LEU A 170 13.10 14.43 -18.90
N LEU A 171 13.91 13.95 -17.96
CA LEU A 171 13.60 13.93 -16.54
C LEU A 171 13.33 15.33 -15.98
N ARG A 172 14.13 16.32 -16.37
CA ARG A 172 13.93 17.73 -15.97
C ARG A 172 12.63 18.30 -16.56
N ALA A 173 12.30 17.96 -17.81
CA ALA A 173 11.03 18.37 -18.40
C ALA A 173 9.81 17.71 -17.70
N VAL A 174 9.93 16.43 -17.32
CA VAL A 174 8.93 15.72 -16.48
C VAL A 174 8.78 16.41 -15.13
N ASP A 175 9.88 16.75 -14.46
CA ASP A 175 9.88 17.40 -13.15
C ASP A 175 9.18 18.75 -13.16
N LYS A 176 9.46 19.56 -14.17
CA LYS A 176 8.86 20.89 -14.36
C LYS A 176 7.46 20.84 -15.01
N ASN A 177 7.02 19.66 -15.45
CA ASN A 177 5.78 19.47 -16.20
C ASN A 177 5.66 20.41 -17.43
N ILE A 178 6.74 20.51 -18.20
CA ILE A 178 6.84 21.36 -19.39
C ILE A 178 7.18 20.53 -20.64
N LEU A 179 6.93 21.11 -21.80
CA LEU A 179 7.42 20.53 -23.06
C LEU A 179 8.97 20.61 -23.13
N LEU A 180 9.59 19.57 -23.68
CA LEU A 180 11.05 19.53 -23.87
C LEU A 180 11.59 20.76 -24.63
N SER A 181 10.81 21.30 -25.57
CA SER A 181 11.14 22.50 -26.34
C SER A 181 11.13 23.81 -25.55
N LYS A 182 10.50 23.82 -24.36
CA LYS A 182 10.39 25.01 -23.49
C LYS A 182 11.43 25.06 -22.37
N GLN A 183 12.31 24.07 -22.32
CA GLN A 183 13.34 23.92 -21.30
C GLN A 183 14.35 25.07 -21.36
N GLN A 184 14.68 25.65 -20.20
CA GLN A 184 15.68 26.73 -20.10
C GLN A 184 17.07 26.19 -19.74
N PRO A 185 18.15 26.81 -20.18
CA PRO A 185 19.53 26.36 -19.88
C PRO A 185 19.86 26.26 -18.39
N GLY A 186 19.29 27.10 -17.54
CA GLY A 186 19.51 27.08 -16.08
C GLY A 186 18.80 25.94 -15.36
N GLU A 187 17.86 25.27 -16.00
CA GLU A 187 17.08 24.17 -15.42
C GLU A 187 17.73 22.79 -15.61
N ILE A 188 18.77 22.72 -16.42
CA ILE A 188 19.44 21.49 -16.82
C ILE A 188 20.92 21.51 -16.47
N ALA A 189 21.52 20.33 -16.31
CA ALA A 189 22.93 20.15 -16.10
C ALA A 189 23.74 20.66 -17.31
N GLY A 190 24.92 21.21 -17.06
CA GLY A 190 25.83 21.65 -18.10
C GLY A 190 26.40 20.50 -18.95
N LEU A 191 26.74 20.77 -20.20
CA LEU A 191 27.32 19.76 -21.12
C LEU A 191 28.61 19.11 -20.61
N GLY A 192 29.32 19.74 -19.67
CA GLY A 192 30.53 19.23 -19.05
C GLY A 192 30.32 18.38 -17.79
N GLU A 193 29.09 18.15 -17.36
CA GLU A 193 28.80 17.40 -16.14
C GLU A 193 28.77 15.86 -16.33
N HIS A 194 29.81 15.37 -17.01
CA HIS A 194 30.05 13.95 -17.21
C HIS A 194 31.35 13.53 -16.55
N PHE A 195 31.58 12.22 -16.51
CA PHE A 195 32.79 11.68 -15.92
C PHE A 195 33.99 11.97 -16.79
N VAL A 196 34.96 12.76 -16.30
CA VAL A 196 36.22 13.11 -16.95
C VAL A 196 37.34 12.32 -16.28
N SER A 197 38.26 11.72 -17.04
CA SER A 197 39.35 10.94 -16.45
C SER A 197 40.26 11.77 -15.54
N PRO A 198 40.85 11.17 -14.48
CA PRO A 198 41.78 11.87 -13.60
C PRO A 198 42.92 12.55 -14.34
N ALA A 199 43.47 11.90 -15.40
CA ALA A 199 44.51 12.46 -16.22
C ALA A 199 44.07 13.74 -16.95
N ALA A 200 42.86 13.76 -17.50
CA ALA A 200 42.32 14.93 -18.17
C ALA A 200 42.06 16.09 -17.19
N LEU A 201 41.59 15.80 -15.97
CA LEU A 201 41.43 16.80 -14.91
C LEU A 201 42.79 17.38 -14.48
N LEU A 202 43.81 16.56 -14.25
CA LEU A 202 45.16 16.99 -13.91
C LEU A 202 45.74 17.88 -15.00
N GLN A 203 45.51 17.53 -16.27
CA GLN A 203 45.95 18.34 -17.40
C GLN A 203 45.23 19.70 -17.45
N ALA A 204 43.92 19.72 -17.18
CA ALA A 204 43.15 20.97 -17.16
C ALA A 204 43.66 21.92 -16.05
N PHE A 205 44.02 21.40 -14.89
CA PHE A 205 44.46 22.16 -13.73
C PHE A 205 46.00 22.24 -13.60
N ARG A 206 46.77 21.93 -14.64
CA ARG A 206 48.25 21.92 -14.61
C ARG A 206 48.88 23.25 -14.18
N SER A 207 48.20 24.36 -14.45
CA SER A 207 48.66 25.71 -14.04
C SER A 207 48.31 26.05 -12.58
N TYR A 208 47.57 25.21 -11.91
CA TYR A 208 47.10 25.39 -10.52
C TYR A 208 47.35 24.16 -9.65
N PRO A 209 48.63 23.70 -9.47
CA PRO A 209 48.95 22.48 -8.74
C PRO A 209 48.50 22.52 -7.26
N ALA A 210 48.44 23.71 -6.66
CA ALA A 210 47.91 23.89 -5.29
C ALA A 210 46.45 23.46 -5.17
N MET A 211 45.60 23.70 -6.17
CA MET A 211 44.20 23.24 -6.16
C MET A 211 44.10 21.71 -6.21
N VAL A 212 44.98 21.06 -6.97
CA VAL A 212 45.06 19.59 -7.00
C VAL A 212 45.37 19.05 -5.60
N THR A 213 46.43 19.64 -4.98
CA THR A 213 46.84 19.24 -3.63
C THR A 213 45.80 19.50 -2.59
N ALA A 214 45.14 20.68 -2.63
CA ALA A 214 44.02 20.99 -1.72
C ALA A 214 42.84 20.02 -1.88
N THR A 215 42.49 19.68 -3.15
CA THR A 215 41.40 18.71 -3.42
C THR A 215 41.72 17.32 -2.86
N LEU A 216 42.94 16.84 -3.05
CA LEU A 216 43.37 15.54 -2.49
C LEU A 216 43.38 15.59 -0.97
N LYS A 217 43.88 16.67 -0.36
CA LYS A 217 43.82 16.85 1.10
C LYS A 217 42.40 16.83 1.67
N VAL A 218 41.45 17.47 0.99
CA VAL A 218 40.01 17.39 1.37
C VAL A 218 39.52 15.96 1.30
N MET A 219 39.77 15.26 0.19
CA MET A 219 39.33 13.86 0.06
C MET A 219 40.04 12.94 1.09
N ASP A 220 41.32 13.17 1.39
CA ASP A 220 42.08 12.39 2.36
C ASP A 220 41.61 12.61 3.79
N SER A 221 41.08 13.80 4.09
CA SER A 221 40.50 14.11 5.41
C SER A 221 39.12 13.47 5.63
N CYS A 222 38.46 13.00 4.55
CA CYS A 222 37.17 12.34 4.64
C CYS A 222 37.39 10.83 4.80
N ASN A 223 37.27 10.32 6.04
CA ASN A 223 37.50 8.92 6.36
C ASN A 223 36.32 8.36 7.17
N LEU A 224 35.22 8.10 6.47
CA LEU A 224 34.04 7.47 7.06
C LEU A 224 34.23 5.95 7.13
N ARG A 225 33.81 5.37 8.26
CA ARG A 225 33.67 3.92 8.43
C ARG A 225 32.23 3.64 8.83
N MET A 226 31.47 3.17 7.88
CA MET A 226 30.08 2.78 8.12
C MET A 226 30.04 1.33 8.61
N ASP A 227 29.24 1.12 9.66
CA ASP A 227 29.04 -0.20 10.24
C ASP A 227 27.75 -0.78 9.70
N LEU A 228 27.86 -1.77 8.81
CA LEU A 228 26.78 -2.50 8.21
C LEU A 228 26.41 -3.73 9.05
N ASN A 229 25.15 -4.12 9.00
CA ASN A 229 24.63 -5.39 9.60
C ASN A 229 24.69 -5.49 11.14
N THR A 230 25.06 -4.45 11.86
CA THR A 230 24.90 -4.44 13.33
C THR A 230 23.55 -3.88 13.72
N ASP A 231 22.93 -4.44 14.76
CA ASP A 231 21.64 -3.99 15.26
C ASP A 231 21.73 -2.56 15.82
N LYS A 232 20.89 -1.67 15.27
CA LYS A 232 20.79 -0.24 15.63
C LYS A 232 19.43 0.13 16.17
N ASN A 233 18.56 -0.85 16.35
CA ASN A 233 17.25 -0.63 16.94
C ASN A 233 17.37 -0.34 18.43
N LYS A 234 16.25 0.11 19.02
CA LYS A 234 16.20 0.35 20.46
C LYS A 234 16.52 -0.93 21.23
N ALA A 235 17.64 -0.88 21.94
CA ALA A 235 18.24 -2.07 22.55
C ALA A 235 17.56 -2.50 23.85
N CYS A 236 16.92 -1.55 24.58
CA CYS A 236 16.24 -1.80 25.85
C CYS A 236 14.89 -1.07 25.88
N PHE A 237 13.86 -1.76 26.36
CA PHE A 237 12.53 -1.17 26.63
C PHE A 237 12.52 -0.53 28.03
N THR A 238 13.10 -1.22 29.02
CA THR A 238 13.31 -0.75 30.39
C THR A 238 14.68 -0.05 30.54
N GLY A 239 15.28 -0.08 31.70
CA GLY A 239 16.63 0.45 31.92
C GLY A 239 17.77 -0.49 31.54
N SER A 240 17.51 -1.79 31.41
CA SER A 240 18.52 -2.81 31.09
C SER A 240 17.94 -4.03 30.36
N ARG A 241 18.81 -4.76 29.66
CA ARG A 241 18.42 -6.04 29.03
C ARG A 241 17.96 -7.09 30.04
N ALA A 242 18.52 -7.06 31.26
CA ALA A 242 18.14 -7.98 32.32
C ALA A 242 16.71 -7.70 32.83
N ASP A 243 16.35 -6.44 33.01
CA ASP A 243 15.00 -6.05 33.39
C ASP A 243 13.98 -6.33 32.30
N ASP A 244 14.35 -6.12 31.01
CA ASP A 244 13.52 -6.47 29.87
C ASP A 244 13.19 -7.97 29.87
N ARG A 245 14.19 -8.82 30.14
CA ARG A 245 13.99 -10.26 30.22
C ARG A 245 13.01 -10.64 31.34
N VAL A 246 13.21 -10.13 32.55
CA VAL A 246 12.34 -10.41 33.70
C VAL A 246 10.92 -9.94 33.44
N LEU A 247 10.78 -8.76 32.86
CA LEU A 247 9.45 -8.21 32.51
C LEU A 247 8.74 -9.06 31.46
N LEU A 248 9.44 -9.44 30.38
CA LEU A 248 8.87 -10.27 29.32
C LEU A 248 8.45 -11.64 29.83
N GLU A 249 9.33 -12.32 30.60
CA GLU A 249 9.04 -13.62 31.23
C GLU A 249 7.78 -13.55 32.11
N LYS A 250 7.65 -12.50 32.91
CA LYS A 250 6.46 -12.28 33.73
C LYS A 250 5.20 -12.08 32.91
N LEU A 251 5.22 -11.15 31.93
CA LEU A 251 4.06 -10.83 31.11
C LEU A 251 3.57 -12.02 30.28
N VAL A 252 4.49 -12.79 29.71
CA VAL A 252 4.14 -13.99 28.93
C VAL A 252 3.59 -15.08 29.85
N THR A 253 4.15 -15.27 31.05
CA THR A 253 3.67 -16.26 32.01
C THR A 253 2.27 -15.90 32.52
N ASP A 254 2.05 -14.65 32.90
CA ASP A 254 0.72 -14.16 33.32
C ASP A 254 -0.32 -14.33 32.18
N GLY A 255 0.09 -14.00 30.96
CA GLY A 255 -0.73 -14.19 29.76
C GLY A 255 -1.03 -15.65 29.45
N MET A 256 -0.05 -16.54 29.66
CA MET A 256 -0.25 -18.00 29.51
C MET A 256 -1.33 -18.52 30.47
N TYR A 257 -1.23 -18.17 31.75
CA TYR A 257 -2.26 -18.57 32.72
C TYR A 257 -3.66 -18.02 32.36
N HIS A 258 -3.71 -16.81 31.81
CA HIS A 258 -4.97 -16.24 31.36
C HIS A 258 -5.59 -16.96 30.14
N ARG A 259 -4.74 -17.37 29.16
CA ARG A 259 -5.20 -17.99 27.90
C ARG A 259 -5.43 -19.50 28.03
N TYR A 260 -4.58 -20.20 28.76
CA TYR A 260 -4.54 -21.68 28.80
C TYR A 260 -4.77 -22.26 30.19
N GLY A 261 -4.77 -21.45 31.25
CA GLY A 261 -4.75 -21.99 32.60
C GLY A 261 -3.49 -22.83 32.86
N ASN A 262 -3.66 -24.00 33.50
CA ASN A 262 -2.57 -24.93 33.78
C ASN A 262 -2.39 -25.97 32.64
N HIS A 263 -2.09 -25.54 31.42
CA HIS A 263 -1.87 -26.41 30.28
C HIS A 263 -0.37 -26.77 30.13
N PRO A 264 0.02 -28.07 30.34
CA PRO A 264 1.44 -28.44 30.36
C PRO A 264 2.18 -28.17 29.05
N GLU A 265 1.56 -28.45 27.91
CA GLU A 265 2.15 -28.22 26.61
C GLU A 265 2.42 -26.72 26.35
N ALA A 266 1.48 -25.86 26.74
CA ALA A 266 1.66 -24.41 26.64
C ALA A 266 2.87 -23.94 27.47
N ALA A 267 3.01 -24.47 28.72
CA ALA A 267 4.13 -24.12 29.59
C ALA A 267 5.50 -24.52 29.00
N VAL A 268 5.61 -25.72 28.44
CA VAL A 268 6.84 -26.19 27.79
C VAL A 268 7.17 -25.33 26.57
N ARG A 269 6.18 -25.00 25.76
CA ARG A 269 6.36 -24.18 24.56
C ARG A 269 6.73 -22.74 24.90
N VAL A 270 6.09 -22.12 25.91
CA VAL A 270 6.44 -20.78 26.42
C VAL A 270 7.89 -20.72 26.86
N GLN A 271 8.36 -21.72 27.65
CA GLN A 271 9.75 -21.75 28.10
C GLN A 271 10.73 -21.87 26.92
N LYS A 272 10.41 -22.71 25.92
CA LYS A 272 11.23 -22.86 24.72
C LYS A 272 11.33 -21.54 23.94
N GLU A 273 10.19 -20.87 23.71
CA GLU A 273 10.17 -19.61 22.96
C GLU A 273 10.89 -18.49 23.70
N LEU A 274 10.64 -18.30 25.01
CA LEU A 274 11.31 -17.30 25.84
C LEU A 274 12.83 -17.51 25.83
N LYS A 275 13.30 -18.75 25.89
CA LYS A 275 14.74 -19.05 25.81
C LYS A 275 15.32 -18.56 24.48
N ILE A 276 14.68 -18.85 23.33
CA ILE A 276 15.15 -18.42 22.01
C ILE A 276 15.11 -16.90 21.88
N ILE A 277 14.06 -16.25 22.36
CA ILE A 277 13.92 -14.78 22.35
C ILE A 277 15.04 -14.13 23.15
N ASN A 278 15.32 -14.66 24.33
CA ASN A 278 16.41 -14.20 25.22
C ASN A 278 17.78 -14.39 24.59
N ASP A 279 18.07 -15.59 24.04
CA ASP A 279 19.35 -15.94 23.44
C ASP A 279 19.65 -15.06 22.20
N LEU A 280 18.63 -14.68 21.45
CA LEU A 280 18.74 -13.79 20.30
C LEU A 280 18.71 -12.29 20.67
N GLY A 281 18.40 -11.94 21.92
CA GLY A 281 18.37 -10.56 22.41
C GLY A 281 17.14 -9.73 21.97
N PHE A 282 16.03 -10.37 21.58
CA PHE A 282 14.83 -9.69 21.05
C PHE A 282 13.78 -9.31 22.10
N ASN A 283 14.13 -9.33 23.40
CA ASN A 283 13.21 -8.99 24.49
C ASN A 283 12.59 -7.59 24.32
N ALA A 284 13.42 -6.59 24.05
CA ALA A 284 12.96 -5.20 23.85
C ALA A 284 11.97 -5.12 22.68
N TYR A 285 12.19 -5.87 21.61
CA TYR A 285 11.32 -5.89 20.44
C TYR A 285 9.89 -6.39 20.76
N PHE A 286 9.79 -7.48 21.52
CA PHE A 286 8.50 -7.98 22.02
C PHE A 286 7.83 -7.00 22.98
N LEU A 287 8.58 -6.40 23.88
CA LEU A 287 8.06 -5.44 24.85
C LEU A 287 7.59 -4.13 24.21
N ILE A 288 8.29 -3.62 23.19
CA ILE A 288 7.86 -2.46 22.40
C ILE A 288 6.55 -2.77 21.71
N THR A 289 6.44 -3.94 21.07
CA THR A 289 5.22 -4.37 20.40
C THR A 289 4.06 -4.51 21.39
N TRP A 290 4.29 -5.14 22.55
CA TRP A 290 3.32 -5.25 23.62
C TRP A 290 2.86 -3.88 24.14
N ASP A 291 3.77 -2.91 24.30
CA ASP A 291 3.45 -1.55 24.76
C ASP A 291 2.51 -0.82 23.79
N ILE A 292 2.76 -0.98 22.47
CA ILE A 292 1.89 -0.44 21.41
C ILE A 292 0.48 -1.07 21.49
N ILE A 293 0.41 -2.40 21.66
CA ILE A 293 -0.85 -3.13 21.78
C ILE A 293 -1.60 -2.71 23.04
N ARG A 294 -0.90 -2.60 24.17
CA ARG A 294 -1.49 -2.13 25.43
C ARG A 294 -2.07 -0.70 25.30
N TYR A 295 -1.37 0.18 24.59
CA TYR A 295 -1.90 1.51 24.29
C TYR A 295 -3.20 1.40 23.46
N ALA A 296 -3.19 0.65 22.38
CA ALA A 296 -4.37 0.46 21.54
C ALA A 296 -5.57 -0.09 22.35
N GLN A 297 -5.34 -1.10 23.19
CA GLN A 297 -6.35 -1.66 24.08
C GLN A 297 -6.90 -0.61 25.07
N SER A 298 -6.03 0.23 25.67
CA SER A 298 -6.44 1.30 26.59
C SER A 298 -7.31 2.36 25.91
N ARG A 299 -7.19 2.52 24.59
CA ARG A 299 -7.98 3.43 23.77
C ARG A 299 -9.23 2.78 23.20
N GLY A 300 -9.41 1.47 23.36
CA GLY A 300 -10.48 0.70 22.73
C GLY A 300 -10.33 0.54 21.22
N PHE A 301 -9.10 0.61 20.69
CA PHE A 301 -8.82 0.42 19.28
C PHE A 301 -8.80 -1.05 18.90
N PHE A 302 -9.40 -1.38 17.76
CA PHE A 302 -9.36 -2.72 17.22
C PHE A 302 -8.09 -2.93 16.38
N TYR A 303 -7.49 -4.10 16.54
CA TYR A 303 -6.27 -4.49 15.82
C TYR A 303 -6.24 -5.99 15.54
N VAL A 304 -5.43 -6.39 14.59
CA VAL A 304 -5.13 -7.79 14.26
C VAL A 304 -3.63 -7.97 14.10
N GLY A 305 -3.02 -8.75 14.98
CA GLY A 305 -1.65 -9.22 14.81
C GLY A 305 -1.63 -10.41 13.88
N ARG A 306 -0.96 -10.29 12.75
CA ARG A 306 -0.94 -11.28 11.67
C ARG A 306 0.48 -11.64 11.20
N GLY A 307 0.54 -12.44 10.15
CA GLY A 307 1.81 -12.81 9.54
C GLY A 307 2.59 -13.84 10.33
N SER A 308 3.91 -13.73 10.35
CA SER A 308 4.78 -14.68 11.02
C SER A 308 4.66 -14.64 12.55
N GLY A 309 4.35 -13.49 13.12
CA GLY A 309 4.22 -13.32 14.58
C GLY A 309 3.12 -14.19 15.20
N ALA A 310 2.09 -14.55 14.45
CA ALA A 310 1.02 -15.42 14.91
C ALA A 310 1.46 -16.90 15.10
N ASN A 311 2.69 -17.27 14.77
CA ASN A 311 3.25 -18.59 15.11
C ASN A 311 3.84 -18.66 16.54
N SER A 312 3.85 -17.54 17.28
CA SER A 312 4.45 -17.43 18.60
C SER A 312 3.42 -17.53 19.72
N ILE A 313 3.62 -18.46 20.66
CA ILE A 313 2.80 -18.53 21.88
C ILE A 313 3.07 -17.32 22.79
N ALA A 314 4.30 -16.80 22.80
CA ALA A 314 4.63 -15.58 23.54
C ALA A 314 3.83 -14.38 23.00
N ALA A 315 3.71 -14.22 21.68
CA ALA A 315 2.89 -13.18 21.07
C ALA A 315 1.39 -13.34 21.38
N TYR A 316 0.89 -14.59 21.40
CA TYR A 316 -0.49 -14.91 21.79
C TYR A 316 -0.75 -14.58 23.25
N CYS A 317 0.16 -14.95 24.15
CA CYS A 317 0.06 -14.62 25.58
C CYS A 317 0.13 -13.10 25.83
N LEU A 318 0.92 -12.36 25.07
CA LEU A 318 1.02 -10.89 25.13
C LEU A 318 -0.18 -10.17 24.45
N ARG A 319 -1.12 -10.92 23.90
CA ARG A 319 -2.26 -10.40 23.12
C ARG A 319 -1.85 -9.61 21.87
N ILE A 320 -0.68 -9.86 21.33
CA ILE A 320 -0.24 -9.29 20.04
C ILE A 320 -1.04 -9.93 18.89
N THR A 321 -1.39 -11.20 19.04
CA THR A 321 -2.26 -11.94 18.11
C THR A 321 -3.36 -12.71 18.87
N ASP A 322 -4.49 -12.97 18.21
CA ASP A 322 -5.57 -13.82 18.71
C ASP A 322 -5.60 -15.22 18.07
N VAL A 323 -4.54 -15.58 17.35
CA VAL A 323 -4.37 -16.93 16.78
C VAL A 323 -3.66 -17.83 17.79
N ASP A 324 -4.30 -18.93 18.17
CA ASP A 324 -3.72 -19.95 19.05
C ASP A 324 -2.76 -20.85 18.26
N PRO A 325 -1.45 -20.79 18.53
CA PRO A 325 -0.48 -21.59 17.80
C PRO A 325 -0.48 -23.07 18.19
N ILE A 326 -1.09 -23.46 19.32
CA ILE A 326 -1.25 -24.87 19.72
C ILE A 326 -2.45 -25.47 18.98
N GLU A 327 -3.60 -24.81 19.01
CA GLU A 327 -4.83 -25.26 18.29
C GLU A 327 -4.54 -25.52 16.81
N LEU A 328 -3.73 -24.68 16.18
CA LEU A 328 -3.46 -24.72 14.73
C LEU A 328 -2.17 -25.45 14.34
N ASP A 329 -1.47 -26.09 15.28
CA ASP A 329 -0.18 -26.78 15.04
C ASP A 329 0.81 -25.87 14.27
N LEU A 330 1.04 -24.65 14.79
CA LEU A 330 1.93 -23.66 14.21
C LEU A 330 3.33 -23.75 14.80
N TYR A 331 4.36 -23.51 13.99
CA TYR A 331 5.77 -23.66 14.38
C TYR A 331 6.44 -22.31 14.63
N PHE A 332 6.99 -22.13 15.82
CA PHE A 332 7.72 -20.94 16.22
C PHE A 332 8.94 -20.65 15.34
N GLU A 333 9.59 -21.70 14.84
CA GLU A 333 10.78 -21.64 14.00
C GLU A 333 10.53 -20.91 12.67
N ARG A 334 9.26 -20.85 12.21
CA ARG A 334 8.88 -20.02 11.08
C ARG A 334 8.96 -18.52 11.41
N PHE A 335 8.77 -18.14 12.66
CA PHE A 335 8.86 -16.77 13.15
C PHE A 335 10.30 -16.47 13.61
N LEU A 336 10.82 -17.24 14.53
CA LEU A 336 12.17 -17.16 15.06
C LEU A 336 12.84 -18.53 15.12
N ASN A 337 14.08 -18.62 14.65
CA ASN A 337 14.93 -19.80 14.79
C ASN A 337 16.37 -19.37 15.10
N PRO A 338 17.22 -20.27 15.65
CA PRO A 338 18.58 -19.94 16.06
C PRO A 338 19.51 -19.44 14.94
N TYR A 339 19.16 -19.66 13.68
CA TYR A 339 19.93 -19.23 12.52
C TYR A 339 19.57 -17.85 12.02
N ARG A 340 18.59 -17.19 12.64
CA ARG A 340 18.12 -15.86 12.23
C ARG A 340 18.94 -14.78 12.92
N THR A 341 19.47 -13.85 12.11
CA THR A 341 20.30 -12.73 12.59
C THR A 341 19.52 -11.42 12.72
N SER A 342 18.33 -11.36 12.13
CA SER A 342 17.46 -10.18 12.18
C SER A 342 16.21 -10.46 13.00
N PRO A 343 15.63 -9.47 13.71
CA PRO A 343 14.35 -9.64 14.38
C PRO A 343 13.26 -9.99 13.36
N PRO A 344 12.22 -10.68 13.80
CA PRO A 344 11.09 -11.02 12.95
C PRO A 344 10.18 -9.81 12.77
N ASP A 345 9.42 -9.80 11.67
CA ASP A 345 8.41 -8.77 11.45
C ASP A 345 7.12 -9.08 12.23
N PHE A 346 6.70 -8.17 13.11
CA PHE A 346 5.32 -8.12 13.57
C PHE A 346 4.50 -7.24 12.63
N ASP A 347 3.50 -7.83 11.99
CA ASP A 347 2.52 -7.13 11.19
C ASP A 347 1.28 -6.88 12.05
N ILE A 348 0.99 -5.62 12.37
CA ILE A 348 -0.19 -5.27 13.17
C ILE A 348 -1.08 -4.35 12.34
N ASP A 349 -2.26 -4.84 12.01
CA ASP A 349 -3.29 -4.06 11.33
C ASP A 349 -4.16 -3.34 12.35
N PHE A 350 -4.37 -2.05 12.14
CA PHE A 350 -5.31 -1.21 12.89
C PHE A 350 -6.44 -0.74 11.99
N SER A 351 -7.54 -0.28 12.58
CA SER A 351 -8.51 0.51 11.82
C SER A 351 -7.80 1.72 11.18
N TRP A 352 -8.11 1.97 9.91
CA TRP A 352 -7.53 3.11 9.18
C TRP A 352 -7.81 4.47 9.84
N LYS A 353 -8.85 4.52 10.69
CA LYS A 353 -9.21 5.70 11.48
C LYS A 353 -8.34 5.89 12.73
N ASP A 354 -7.82 4.79 13.30
CA ASP A 354 -7.10 4.80 14.58
C ASP A 354 -5.57 4.72 14.40
N ARG A 355 -5.11 4.21 13.26
CA ARG A 355 -3.70 3.95 12.98
C ARG A 355 -2.80 5.17 13.21
N ASP A 356 -3.22 6.34 12.77
CA ASP A 356 -2.38 7.54 12.86
C ASP A 356 -2.23 8.01 14.32
N GLU A 357 -3.21 7.77 15.19
CA GLU A 357 -3.09 7.99 16.63
C GLU A 357 -2.10 7.02 17.30
N VAL A 358 -2.09 5.76 16.86
CA VAL A 358 -1.09 4.78 17.31
C VAL A 358 0.31 5.17 16.86
N ILE A 359 0.48 5.63 15.64
CA ILE A 359 1.76 6.16 15.13
C ILE A 359 2.21 7.35 15.98
N ASP A 360 1.34 8.33 16.23
CA ASP A 360 1.67 9.50 17.07
C ASP A 360 2.06 9.09 18.50
N TYR A 361 1.40 8.07 19.07
CA TYR A 361 1.80 7.49 20.35
C TYR A 361 3.24 7.00 20.31
N VAL A 362 3.64 6.24 19.29
CA VAL A 362 5.01 5.71 19.18
C VAL A 362 6.03 6.85 19.08
N PHE A 363 5.77 7.88 18.28
CA PHE A 363 6.63 9.07 18.20
C PHE A 363 6.77 9.79 19.54
N LYS A 364 5.70 9.92 20.32
CA LYS A 364 5.72 10.54 21.65
C LYS A 364 6.41 9.67 22.69
N ARG A 365 6.19 8.36 22.63
CA ARG A 365 6.68 7.38 23.62
C ARG A 365 8.18 7.14 23.51
N TYR A 366 8.69 6.99 22.28
CA TYR A 366 10.09 6.62 22.05
C TYR A 366 10.98 7.80 21.61
N GLY A 367 10.39 8.98 21.41
CA GLY A 367 11.10 10.21 21.03
C GLY A 367 11.11 10.47 19.52
N ARG A 368 10.81 11.72 19.15
CA ARG A 368 10.66 12.13 17.74
C ARG A 368 11.95 12.02 16.92
N ASP A 369 13.10 12.09 17.58
CA ASP A 369 14.41 11.95 16.93
C ASP A 369 14.80 10.48 16.70
N HIS A 370 14.19 9.56 17.46
CA HIS A 370 14.48 8.12 17.45
C HIS A 370 13.47 7.30 16.65
N VAL A 371 12.39 7.93 16.21
CA VAL A 371 11.29 7.28 15.48
C VAL A 371 11.12 7.93 14.12
N ALA A 372 10.95 7.12 13.08
CA ALA A 372 10.57 7.58 11.75
C ALA A 372 9.72 6.55 11.02
N LEU A 373 8.83 7.01 10.14
CA LEU A 373 8.25 6.15 9.13
C LEU A 373 9.32 5.80 8.09
N LEU A 374 9.22 4.61 7.55
CA LEU A 374 10.15 4.14 6.53
C LEU A 374 9.82 4.73 5.16
N GLY A 375 10.84 5.16 4.44
CA GLY A 375 10.71 5.59 3.05
C GLY A 375 10.50 4.43 2.10
N MET A 376 10.02 4.74 0.91
CA MET A 376 9.87 3.81 -0.21
C MET A 376 10.08 4.57 -1.52
N TYR A 377 10.81 3.99 -2.45
CA TYR A 377 10.99 4.62 -3.76
C TYR A 377 9.91 4.20 -4.74
N SER A 378 9.19 5.18 -5.26
CA SER A 378 8.34 4.97 -6.43
C SER A 378 9.22 4.95 -7.67
N THR A 379 9.04 3.97 -8.55
CA THR A 379 9.79 3.84 -9.80
C THR A 379 8.91 4.06 -11.02
N PHE A 380 9.52 4.49 -12.11
CA PHE A 380 8.82 4.60 -13.38
C PHE A 380 8.43 3.22 -13.91
N GLN A 381 7.13 3.01 -14.11
CA GLN A 381 6.56 1.82 -14.71
C GLN A 381 5.98 2.14 -16.10
N ARG A 382 5.78 1.13 -16.92
CA ARG A 382 5.45 1.27 -18.35
C ARG A 382 4.35 2.30 -18.65
N SER A 383 3.23 2.29 -17.96
CA SER A 383 2.14 3.24 -18.18
C SER A 383 2.52 4.67 -17.80
N ALA A 384 3.25 4.83 -16.69
CA ALA A 384 3.76 6.13 -16.25
C ALA A 384 4.80 6.68 -17.23
N ILE A 385 5.71 5.84 -17.74
CA ILE A 385 6.70 6.21 -18.74
C ILE A 385 6.03 6.77 -20.01
N ILE A 386 5.03 6.06 -20.54
CA ILE A 386 4.31 6.49 -21.74
C ILE A 386 3.60 7.83 -21.49
N ARG A 387 2.94 7.98 -20.32
CA ARG A 387 2.24 9.21 -19.96
C ARG A 387 3.18 10.39 -19.80
N GLU A 388 4.26 10.21 -19.05
CA GLU A 388 5.19 11.31 -18.77
C GLU A 388 5.99 11.72 -20.02
N LEU A 389 6.54 10.77 -20.77
CA LEU A 389 7.24 11.08 -22.01
C LEU A 389 6.30 11.62 -23.09
N GLY A 390 5.06 11.09 -23.19
CA GLY A 390 4.05 11.61 -24.11
C GLY A 390 3.74 13.09 -23.84
N LYS A 391 3.53 13.47 -22.57
CA LYS A 391 3.32 14.87 -22.17
C LYS A 391 4.52 15.76 -22.55
N VAL A 392 5.73 15.32 -22.25
CA VAL A 392 6.96 16.07 -22.53
C VAL A 392 7.19 16.27 -24.03
N PHE A 393 6.82 15.31 -24.86
CA PHE A 393 6.86 15.42 -26.31
C PHE A 393 5.68 16.18 -26.90
N GLY A 394 4.64 16.50 -26.11
CA GLY A 394 3.50 17.28 -26.52
C GLY A 394 2.37 16.49 -27.21
N LEU A 395 2.30 15.18 -26.95
CA LEU A 395 1.20 14.36 -27.47
C LEU A 395 -0.12 14.71 -26.78
N PRO A 396 -1.24 14.74 -27.52
CA PRO A 396 -2.58 14.91 -26.93
C PRO A 396 -2.93 13.79 -25.96
N LYS A 397 -3.74 14.10 -24.94
CA LYS A 397 -4.16 13.13 -23.92
C LYS A 397 -4.80 11.88 -24.53
N ALA A 398 -5.67 12.03 -25.51
CA ALA A 398 -6.33 10.90 -26.15
C ALA A 398 -5.36 9.93 -26.85
N GLU A 399 -4.30 10.48 -27.46
CA GLU A 399 -3.24 9.69 -28.08
C GLU A 399 -2.40 8.96 -27.02
N ILE A 400 -2.04 9.65 -25.93
CA ILE A 400 -1.33 9.05 -24.79
C ILE A 400 -2.15 7.92 -24.20
N ASP A 401 -3.47 8.10 -23.98
CA ASP A 401 -4.35 7.08 -23.43
C ASP A 401 -4.42 5.87 -24.36
N ALA A 402 -4.55 6.08 -25.67
CA ALA A 402 -4.53 5.00 -26.67
C ALA A 402 -3.21 4.20 -26.66
N LEU A 403 -2.07 4.89 -26.50
CA LEU A 403 -0.74 4.24 -26.39
C LEU A 403 -0.57 3.45 -25.09
N VAL A 404 -1.16 3.90 -24.00
CA VAL A 404 -1.18 3.17 -22.73
C VAL A 404 -2.02 1.91 -22.82
N ASP A 405 -3.20 2.01 -23.43
CA ASP A 405 -4.14 0.87 -23.58
C ASP A 405 -3.63 -0.15 -24.59
N ASN A 406 -3.01 0.29 -25.67
CA ASN A 406 -2.39 -0.58 -26.69
C ASN A 406 -0.90 -0.26 -26.91
N PRO A 407 -0.01 -0.74 -26.04
CA PRO A 407 1.42 -0.48 -26.18
C PRO A 407 2.07 -1.03 -27.45
N ARG A 408 1.41 -1.94 -28.18
CA ARG A 408 1.90 -2.43 -29.49
C ARG A 408 1.87 -1.34 -30.55
N ALA A 409 1.00 -0.34 -30.40
CA ALA A 409 0.98 0.84 -31.27
C ALA A 409 2.29 1.65 -31.24
N LEU A 410 3.10 1.52 -30.17
CA LEU A 410 4.44 2.12 -30.07
C LEU A 410 5.45 1.54 -31.08
N LEU A 411 5.12 0.43 -31.74
CA LEU A 411 5.94 -0.16 -32.79
C LEU A 411 5.78 0.55 -34.15
N GLY A 412 4.98 1.61 -34.21
CA GLY A 412 4.75 2.43 -35.39
C GLY A 412 5.99 3.22 -35.84
N GLU A 413 5.89 3.88 -36.99
CA GLU A 413 7.00 4.64 -37.60
C GLU A 413 7.13 6.07 -37.06
N ASP A 414 6.23 6.53 -36.20
CA ASP A 414 6.23 7.87 -35.65
C ASP A 414 7.50 8.16 -34.83
N ARG A 415 8.04 9.36 -35.02
CA ARG A 415 9.29 9.80 -34.37
C ARG A 415 9.17 9.83 -32.84
N PHE A 416 8.06 10.29 -32.31
CA PHE A 416 7.88 10.43 -30.86
C PHE A 416 7.68 9.07 -30.22
N GLN A 417 6.95 8.15 -30.88
CA GLN A 417 6.79 6.78 -30.43
C GLN A 417 8.14 6.04 -30.34
N LYS A 418 9.02 6.22 -31.33
CA LYS A 418 10.39 5.67 -31.31
C LYS A 418 11.21 6.22 -30.13
N GLN A 419 11.07 7.52 -29.82
CA GLN A 419 11.76 8.13 -28.67
C GLN A 419 11.17 7.63 -27.33
N ILE A 420 9.86 7.49 -27.22
CA ILE A 420 9.21 6.91 -26.03
C ILE A 420 9.74 5.49 -25.79
N LEU A 421 9.82 4.66 -26.82
CA LEU A 421 10.39 3.31 -26.69
C LEU A 421 11.85 3.32 -26.26
N ARG A 422 12.67 4.16 -26.91
CA ARG A 422 14.12 4.25 -26.64
C ARG A 422 14.42 4.68 -25.22
N TYR A 423 13.89 5.83 -24.81
CA TYR A 423 14.14 6.38 -23.48
C TYR A 423 13.29 5.69 -22.42
N GLY A 424 12.14 5.11 -22.80
CA GLY A 424 11.31 4.31 -21.92
C GLY A 424 12.04 3.08 -21.36
N LYS A 425 12.87 2.42 -22.17
CA LYS A 425 13.73 1.32 -21.69
C LYS A 425 14.74 1.76 -20.63
N LEU A 426 15.27 2.97 -20.73
CA LEU A 426 16.21 3.53 -19.76
C LEU A 426 15.52 3.98 -18.47
N LEU A 427 14.22 4.27 -18.54
CA LEU A 427 13.39 4.68 -17.40
C LEU A 427 12.72 3.52 -16.68
N GLU A 428 12.73 2.31 -17.22
CA GLU A 428 12.10 1.16 -16.59
C GLU A 428 12.75 0.88 -15.23
N ASN A 429 11.94 0.87 -14.16
CA ASN A 429 12.37 0.77 -12.75
C ASN A 429 13.28 1.92 -12.26
N PHE A 430 13.42 3.00 -13.01
CA PHE A 430 14.18 4.17 -12.59
C PHE A 430 13.48 4.88 -11.42
N PRO A 431 14.18 5.28 -10.34
CA PRO A 431 13.60 6.00 -9.22
C PRO A 431 12.95 7.31 -9.65
N ASN A 432 11.70 7.53 -9.24
CA ASN A 432 10.92 8.70 -9.61
C ASN A 432 10.79 9.71 -8.48
N HIS A 433 10.37 9.25 -7.32
CA HIS A 433 10.24 10.06 -6.10
C HIS A 433 10.21 9.20 -4.85
N LEU A 434 10.51 9.82 -3.72
CA LEU A 434 10.35 9.23 -2.40
C LEU A 434 8.86 9.20 -2.02
N SER A 435 8.42 8.10 -1.45
CA SER A 435 7.08 7.87 -0.91
C SER A 435 7.19 7.27 0.49
N ILE A 436 6.06 7.10 1.17
CA ILE A 436 6.01 6.48 2.50
C ILE A 436 5.72 4.99 2.35
N HIS A 437 6.47 4.13 3.04
CA HIS A 437 6.17 2.71 3.16
C HIS A 437 4.80 2.52 3.86
N PRO A 438 3.94 1.60 3.40
CA PRO A 438 2.56 1.50 3.90
C PRO A 438 2.44 1.21 5.41
N GLY A 439 3.41 0.57 6.04
CA GLY A 439 3.33 0.18 7.45
C GLY A 439 4.62 0.36 8.23
N GLY A 440 5.78 0.35 7.57
CA GLY A 440 7.08 0.28 8.22
C GLY A 440 7.41 1.51 9.08
N MET A 441 7.78 1.25 10.31
CA MET A 441 8.26 2.24 11.27
C MET A 441 9.57 1.76 11.87
N LEU A 442 10.50 2.68 12.05
CA LEU A 442 11.79 2.44 12.70
C LEU A 442 11.82 3.05 14.09
N ILE A 443 12.41 2.33 15.05
CA ILE A 443 12.68 2.80 16.41
C ILE A 443 14.13 2.51 16.72
N SER A 444 14.98 3.54 16.72
CA SER A 444 16.43 3.40 16.83
C SER A 444 16.96 3.74 18.23
N GLU A 445 18.12 3.17 18.58
CA GLU A 445 18.82 3.50 19.83
C GLU A 445 19.44 4.90 19.79
N LYS A 446 20.08 5.27 18.67
CA LYS A 446 20.56 6.64 18.41
C LYS A 446 19.57 7.41 17.56
N PRO A 447 19.60 8.74 17.56
CA PRO A 447 18.76 9.53 16.67
C PRO A 447 18.86 9.07 15.20
N ILE A 448 17.72 9.01 14.50
CA ILE A 448 17.63 8.51 13.11
C ILE A 448 18.56 9.27 12.16
N TYR A 449 18.73 10.58 12.36
CA TYR A 449 19.63 11.40 11.54
C TYR A 449 21.10 10.97 11.61
N THR A 450 21.48 10.12 12.58
CA THR A 450 22.80 9.46 12.59
C THR A 450 22.98 8.58 11.34
N TYR A 451 21.91 8.07 10.78
CA TYR A 451 21.91 7.07 9.72
C TYR A 451 21.40 7.61 8.37
N THR A 452 20.42 8.50 8.39
CA THR A 452 19.75 9.02 7.19
C THR A 452 19.05 10.35 7.44
N THR A 453 18.81 11.08 6.38
CA THR A 453 17.98 12.30 6.40
C THR A 453 16.51 11.96 6.57
N LEU A 454 15.76 12.85 7.21
CA LEU A 454 14.32 12.78 7.42
C LEU A 454 13.59 13.88 6.63
N GLU A 455 12.44 13.51 6.04
CA GLU A 455 11.49 14.43 5.41
C GLU A 455 10.17 14.44 6.15
N LEU A 456 9.35 15.47 5.94
CA LEU A 456 7.99 15.55 6.48
C LEU A 456 6.97 15.58 5.33
N PRO A 457 6.51 14.41 4.87
CA PRO A 457 5.45 14.35 3.88
C PRO A 457 4.13 14.95 4.38
N PRO A 458 3.13 15.21 3.51
CA PRO A 458 1.82 15.78 3.90
C PRO A 458 1.09 14.99 4.99
N LYS A 459 1.45 13.74 5.21
CA LYS A 459 0.92 12.90 6.30
C LYS A 459 1.30 13.39 7.71
N GLY A 460 2.29 14.28 7.85
CA GLY A 460 2.69 14.91 9.10
C GLY A 460 3.58 14.08 10.02
N PHE A 461 4.17 12.98 9.54
CA PHE A 461 5.14 12.17 10.28
C PHE A 461 6.51 12.15 9.60
N ALA A 462 7.57 12.28 10.38
CA ALA A 462 8.94 12.19 9.89
C ALA A 462 9.18 10.86 9.18
N THR A 463 9.73 10.91 7.97
CA THR A 463 9.93 9.75 7.08
C THR A 463 11.38 9.72 6.64
N THR A 464 12.01 8.54 6.65
CA THR A 464 13.40 8.35 6.23
C THR A 464 13.55 8.50 4.72
N GLN A 465 14.72 8.93 4.28
CA GLN A 465 15.09 8.88 2.85
C GLN A 465 15.56 7.49 2.39
N ILE A 466 15.75 6.53 3.28
CA ILE A 466 16.09 5.14 2.94
C ILE A 466 14.84 4.26 2.91
N ASP A 467 14.88 3.22 2.06
CA ASP A 467 13.83 2.22 1.95
C ASP A 467 14.07 1.02 2.90
N MET A 468 13.16 0.04 2.89
CA MET A 468 13.23 -1.12 3.77
C MET A 468 14.45 -2.02 3.50
N PHE A 469 14.91 -2.11 2.26
CA PHE A 469 16.04 -2.97 1.92
C PHE A 469 17.34 -2.37 2.43
N LEU A 470 17.47 -1.07 2.28
CA LEU A 470 18.64 -0.35 2.79
C LEU A 470 18.62 -0.24 4.31
N ALA A 471 17.46 0.00 4.91
CA ALA A 471 17.30 0.01 6.36
C ALA A 471 17.72 -1.33 7.00
N GLU A 472 17.29 -2.47 6.43
CA GLU A 472 17.70 -3.81 6.89
C GLU A 472 19.21 -4.02 6.79
N LYS A 473 19.83 -3.59 5.68
CA LYS A 473 21.27 -3.62 5.47
C LYS A 473 22.05 -2.75 6.50
N VAL A 474 21.49 -1.61 6.84
CA VAL A 474 22.03 -0.71 7.88
C VAL A 474 21.91 -1.33 9.27
N GLY A 475 21.00 -2.27 9.48
CA GLY A 475 20.69 -2.90 10.78
C GLY A 475 19.55 -2.18 11.52
N LEU A 476 18.69 -1.47 10.77
CA LEU A 476 17.44 -0.91 11.26
C LEU A 476 16.28 -1.76 10.75
N TYR A 477 15.57 -2.41 11.64
CA TYR A 477 14.49 -3.32 11.31
C TYR A 477 13.15 -2.65 11.56
N LYS A 478 12.24 -2.82 10.61
CA LYS A 478 10.92 -2.20 10.66
C LYS A 478 9.97 -2.94 11.61
N LEU A 479 9.10 -2.17 12.22
CA LEU A 479 7.88 -2.63 12.85
C LEU A 479 6.71 -2.22 11.93
N ASP A 480 5.86 -3.15 11.51
CA ASP A 480 4.79 -2.85 10.57
C ASP A 480 3.48 -2.50 11.30
N ILE A 481 3.16 -1.20 11.31
CA ILE A 481 1.89 -0.65 11.77
C ILE A 481 1.04 -0.32 10.54
N LEU A 482 0.17 -1.25 10.20
CA LEU A 482 -0.63 -1.23 8.99
C LEU A 482 -2.05 -0.70 9.26
N SER A 483 -2.80 -0.45 8.21
CA SER A 483 -4.19 -0.06 8.34
C SER A 483 -5.07 -0.86 7.41
N GLN A 484 -6.30 -1.17 7.86
CA GLN A 484 -7.30 -1.78 7.03
C GLN A 484 -8.69 -1.21 7.28
N ARG A 485 -9.54 -1.30 6.27
CA ARG A 485 -10.94 -0.84 6.35
C ARG A 485 -11.83 -1.82 7.10
N GLY A 486 -11.54 -3.12 7.03
CA GLY A 486 -12.30 -4.16 7.71
C GLY A 486 -12.44 -3.92 9.21
N LEU A 487 -11.37 -3.57 9.89
CA LEU A 487 -11.40 -3.17 11.30
C LEU A 487 -12.21 -1.89 11.53
N GLY A 488 -12.24 -0.99 10.55
CA GLY A 488 -13.12 0.17 10.57
C GLY A 488 -14.59 -0.22 10.48
N HIS A 489 -14.94 -1.23 9.65
CA HIS A 489 -16.30 -1.79 9.58
C HIS A 489 -16.74 -2.34 10.94
N ILE A 490 -15.90 -3.14 11.59
CA ILE A 490 -16.20 -3.76 12.89
C ILE A 490 -16.38 -2.67 13.95
N ARG A 491 -15.42 -1.75 14.07
CA ARG A 491 -15.44 -0.65 15.04
C ARG A 491 -16.72 0.20 14.91
N ASP A 492 -16.97 0.69 13.71
CA ASP A 492 -18.10 1.58 13.48
C ASP A 492 -19.43 0.85 13.65
N CYS A 493 -19.51 -0.45 13.27
CA CYS A 493 -20.70 -1.26 13.47
C CYS A 493 -21.05 -1.39 14.95
N ILE A 494 -20.07 -1.68 15.80
CA ILE A 494 -20.30 -1.81 17.25
C ILE A 494 -20.84 -0.49 17.83
N HIS A 495 -20.26 0.64 17.44
CA HIS A 495 -20.76 1.95 17.87
C HIS A 495 -22.17 2.24 17.34
N LEU A 496 -22.46 1.88 16.08
CA LEU A 496 -23.79 2.06 15.50
C LEU A 496 -24.83 1.17 16.18
N VAL A 497 -24.48 -0.06 16.53
CA VAL A 497 -25.38 -0.98 17.27
C VAL A 497 -25.68 -0.44 18.66
N GLU A 498 -24.68 0.05 19.38
CA GLU A 498 -24.90 0.67 20.70
C GLU A 498 -25.77 1.92 20.57
N ALA A 499 -25.51 2.78 19.59
CA ALA A 499 -26.28 4.01 19.37
C ALA A 499 -27.72 3.74 18.87
N ASN A 500 -27.92 2.77 17.96
CA ASN A 500 -29.23 2.49 17.34
C ASN A 500 -30.12 1.55 18.16
N LYS A 501 -29.49 0.60 18.86
CA LYS A 501 -30.23 -0.47 19.58
C LYS A 501 -29.98 -0.50 21.08
N GLY A 502 -29.00 0.26 21.61
CA GLY A 502 -28.61 0.21 23.02
C GLY A 502 -27.91 -1.09 23.44
N VAL A 503 -27.43 -1.88 22.49
CA VAL A 503 -26.80 -3.19 22.72
C VAL A 503 -25.29 -3.07 22.63
N ARG A 504 -24.59 -3.56 23.65
CA ARG A 504 -23.13 -3.71 23.60
C ARG A 504 -22.75 -5.06 23.02
N VAL A 505 -21.88 -5.05 22.01
CA VAL A 505 -21.40 -6.24 21.32
C VAL A 505 -19.96 -6.52 21.73
N ASP A 506 -19.69 -7.73 22.24
CA ASP A 506 -18.35 -8.25 22.42
C ASP A 506 -17.96 -9.10 21.21
N ILE A 507 -16.92 -8.69 20.50
CA ILE A 507 -16.40 -9.39 19.31
C ILE A 507 -15.15 -10.24 19.62
N HIS A 508 -14.67 -10.25 20.85
CA HIS A 508 -13.45 -10.97 21.23
C HIS A 508 -13.71 -12.43 21.60
N ASP A 509 -14.96 -12.83 21.78
CA ASP A 509 -15.36 -14.23 22.06
C ASP A 509 -15.42 -15.04 20.74
N VAL A 510 -14.23 -15.28 20.16
CA VAL A 510 -14.09 -15.94 18.84
C VAL A 510 -14.59 -17.39 18.89
N GLU A 511 -14.42 -18.08 20.01
CA GLU A 511 -14.88 -19.48 20.18
C GLU A 511 -16.40 -19.61 20.07
N LYS A 512 -17.12 -18.66 20.62
CA LYS A 512 -18.58 -18.58 20.44
C LYS A 512 -18.95 -18.42 18.96
N PHE A 513 -18.20 -17.63 18.20
CA PHE A 513 -18.50 -17.42 16.79
C PHE A 513 -18.18 -18.65 15.95
N LYS A 514 -17.08 -19.37 16.26
CA LYS A 514 -16.73 -20.64 15.59
C LYS A 514 -17.81 -21.71 15.74
N GLY A 515 -18.49 -21.75 16.90
CA GLY A 515 -19.55 -22.69 17.20
C GLY A 515 -20.97 -22.26 16.76
N ASP A 516 -21.13 -21.10 16.11
CA ASP A 516 -22.46 -20.58 15.76
C ASP A 516 -22.95 -21.13 14.41
N GLU A 517 -24.02 -21.91 14.43
CA GLU A 517 -24.60 -22.56 13.24
C GLU A 517 -25.21 -21.55 12.25
N HIS A 518 -25.68 -20.39 12.70
CA HIS A 518 -26.18 -19.34 11.80
C HIS A 518 -25.04 -18.72 10.98
N LEU A 519 -23.86 -18.54 11.60
CA LEU A 519 -22.66 -18.10 10.91
C LEU A 519 -22.20 -19.17 9.91
N ALA A 520 -22.15 -20.43 10.35
CA ALA A 520 -21.80 -21.57 9.52
C ALA A 520 -22.70 -21.67 8.27
N ALA A 521 -24.01 -21.50 8.42
CA ALA A 521 -24.96 -21.47 7.32
C ALA A 521 -24.66 -20.32 6.34
N ARG A 522 -24.40 -19.09 6.83
CA ARG A 522 -24.08 -17.94 5.98
C ARG A 522 -22.79 -18.13 5.20
N ILE A 523 -21.76 -18.75 5.79
CA ILE A 523 -20.52 -19.07 5.08
C ILE A 523 -20.79 -20.08 3.97
N ARG A 524 -21.56 -21.15 4.25
CA ARG A 524 -21.96 -22.17 3.26
C ARG A 524 -22.68 -21.55 2.06
N ASP A 525 -23.57 -20.62 2.32
CA ASP A 525 -24.32 -19.90 1.27
C ASP A 525 -23.50 -18.78 0.60
N ALA A 526 -22.30 -18.51 1.11
CA ALA A 526 -21.43 -17.38 0.70
C ALA A 526 -22.14 -16.02 0.74
N ASP A 527 -23.05 -15.83 1.73
CA ASP A 527 -23.71 -14.55 2.02
C ASP A 527 -22.75 -13.64 2.83
N SER A 528 -21.65 -13.26 2.20
CA SER A 528 -20.48 -12.61 2.81
C SER A 528 -20.16 -11.22 2.26
N ILE A 529 -21.08 -10.57 1.55
CA ILE A 529 -20.88 -9.20 1.06
C ILE A 529 -20.65 -8.23 2.22
N GLY A 530 -19.62 -7.40 2.11
CA GLY A 530 -19.18 -6.47 3.16
C GLY A 530 -18.29 -7.12 4.23
N CYS A 531 -18.22 -8.45 4.31
CA CYS A 531 -17.37 -9.15 5.27
C CYS A 531 -15.92 -9.18 4.79
N PHE A 532 -15.03 -8.83 5.70
CA PHE A 532 -13.61 -8.76 5.42
C PHE A 532 -13.09 -10.07 4.83
N TYR A 533 -12.28 -9.95 3.78
CA TYR A 533 -11.55 -11.01 3.08
C TYR A 533 -12.39 -12.06 2.33
N ILE A 534 -13.68 -12.27 2.68
CA ILE A 534 -14.52 -13.36 2.16
C ILE A 534 -15.60 -12.92 1.16
N GLU A 535 -15.65 -11.64 0.79
CA GLU A 535 -16.70 -11.09 -0.08
C GLU A 535 -16.43 -11.19 -1.59
N SER A 536 -15.18 -11.41 -2.02
CA SER A 536 -14.84 -11.40 -3.45
C SER A 536 -15.56 -12.53 -4.22
N PRO A 537 -15.88 -12.36 -5.53
CA PRO A 537 -16.57 -13.38 -6.31
C PRO A 537 -15.86 -14.73 -6.27
N ALA A 538 -14.54 -14.75 -6.45
CA ALA A 538 -13.75 -15.97 -6.42
C ALA A 538 -13.82 -16.69 -5.07
N MET A 539 -13.75 -15.93 -3.97
CA MET A 539 -13.84 -16.48 -2.62
C MET A 539 -15.25 -17.02 -2.35
N ARG A 540 -16.28 -16.28 -2.72
CA ARG A 540 -17.67 -16.72 -2.57
C ARG A 540 -17.97 -18.02 -3.35
N GLN A 541 -17.47 -18.12 -4.58
CA GLN A 541 -17.58 -19.38 -5.35
C GLN A 541 -16.83 -20.54 -4.68
N LEU A 542 -15.62 -20.28 -4.16
CA LEU A 542 -14.83 -21.31 -3.47
C LEU A 542 -15.52 -21.79 -2.19
N LEU A 543 -16.07 -20.88 -1.39
CA LEU A 543 -16.83 -21.22 -0.17
C LEU A 543 -18.05 -22.10 -0.49
N LYS A 544 -18.79 -21.79 -1.57
CA LYS A 544 -19.90 -22.63 -2.05
C LYS A 544 -19.41 -24.01 -2.53
N LYS A 545 -18.32 -24.06 -3.34
CA LYS A 545 -17.74 -25.34 -3.82
C LYS A 545 -17.27 -26.23 -2.67
N LEU A 546 -16.72 -25.66 -1.61
CA LEU A 546 -16.31 -26.39 -0.39
C LEU A 546 -17.46 -26.66 0.58
N ARG A 547 -18.65 -26.06 0.39
CA ARG A 547 -19.72 -26.02 1.40
C ARG A 547 -19.17 -25.64 2.78
N CYS A 548 -18.30 -24.61 2.78
CA CYS A 548 -17.53 -24.20 3.94
C CYS A 548 -18.48 -23.82 5.10
N GLY A 549 -18.34 -24.46 6.24
CA GLY A 549 -19.15 -24.19 7.43
C GLY A 549 -18.38 -24.14 8.72
N ASP A 550 -17.05 -24.22 8.66
CA ASP A 550 -16.19 -24.22 9.83
C ASP A 550 -14.93 -23.38 9.64
N TYR A 551 -14.27 -23.07 10.76
CA TYR A 551 -13.08 -22.20 10.80
C TYR A 551 -11.90 -22.75 10.03
N LEU A 552 -11.56 -24.04 10.18
CA LEU A 552 -10.40 -24.65 9.54
C LEU A 552 -10.56 -24.72 8.01
N THR A 553 -11.77 -25.04 7.55
CA THR A 553 -12.10 -25.01 6.11
C THR A 553 -11.98 -23.58 5.55
N LEU A 554 -12.38 -22.56 6.33
CA LEU A 554 -12.20 -21.15 5.93
C LEU A 554 -10.72 -20.76 5.84
N VAL A 555 -9.90 -21.18 6.80
CA VAL A 555 -8.42 -20.96 6.76
C VAL A 555 -7.81 -21.59 5.52
N ALA A 556 -8.21 -22.85 5.19
CA ALA A 556 -7.76 -23.54 3.98
C ALA A 556 -8.22 -22.81 2.69
N ALA A 557 -9.51 -22.46 2.61
CA ALA A 557 -10.06 -21.69 1.48
C ALA A 557 -9.29 -20.39 1.23
N SER A 558 -8.98 -19.64 2.29
CA SER A 558 -8.20 -18.41 2.24
C SER A 558 -6.79 -18.61 1.68
N SER A 559 -6.21 -19.79 1.86
CA SER A 559 -4.88 -20.13 1.41
C SER A 559 -4.83 -20.64 -0.04
N ILE A 560 -5.85 -21.41 -0.47
CA ILE A 560 -5.89 -22.00 -1.82
C ILE A 560 -6.44 -21.08 -2.92
N ILE A 561 -7.12 -19.98 -2.55
CA ILE A 561 -7.72 -19.02 -3.50
C ILE A 561 -6.67 -18.24 -4.34
N ARG A 562 -5.39 -18.39 -4.06
CA ARG A 562 -4.29 -17.64 -4.67
C ARG A 562 -4.09 -18.02 -6.15
N PRO A 563 -3.76 -17.02 -7.02
CA PRO A 563 -3.63 -17.28 -8.47
C PRO A 563 -2.62 -18.37 -8.84
N GLY A 564 -1.53 -18.52 -8.09
CA GLY A 564 -0.52 -19.56 -8.30
C GLY A 564 -1.03 -20.96 -8.00
N VAL A 565 -1.73 -21.13 -6.87
CA VAL A 565 -2.34 -22.40 -6.45
C VAL A 565 -3.44 -22.82 -7.42
N ALA A 566 -4.26 -21.87 -7.87
CA ALA A 566 -5.30 -22.13 -8.87
C ALA A 566 -4.71 -22.59 -10.22
N ARG A 567 -3.62 -21.97 -10.69
CA ARG A 567 -2.95 -22.34 -11.95
C ARG A 567 -2.27 -23.71 -11.89
N SER A 568 -1.77 -24.13 -10.75
CA SER A 568 -1.12 -25.45 -10.58
C SER A 568 -2.11 -26.61 -10.57
N GLY A 569 -3.43 -26.36 -10.56
CA GLY A 569 -4.47 -27.37 -10.44
C GLY A 569 -4.69 -27.89 -9.01
N MET A 570 -3.91 -27.45 -8.05
CA MET A 570 -3.97 -27.92 -6.65
C MET A 570 -5.28 -27.53 -5.97
N MET A 571 -5.83 -26.34 -6.29
CA MET A 571 -7.14 -25.94 -5.75
C MET A 571 -8.24 -26.93 -6.16
N ARG A 572 -8.27 -27.35 -7.42
CA ARG A 572 -9.26 -28.33 -7.90
C ARG A 572 -9.06 -29.69 -7.25
N GLN A 573 -7.79 -30.10 -7.08
CA GLN A 573 -7.45 -31.35 -6.40
C GLN A 573 -7.85 -31.34 -4.94
N TYR A 574 -7.63 -30.20 -4.22
CA TYR A 574 -8.08 -30.03 -2.85
C TYR A 574 -9.61 -30.15 -2.73
N ILE A 575 -10.38 -29.42 -3.56
CA ILE A 575 -11.83 -29.48 -3.54
C ILE A 575 -12.33 -30.90 -3.83
N PHE A 576 -11.75 -31.60 -4.82
CA PHE A 576 -12.12 -32.98 -5.13
C PHE A 576 -11.89 -33.91 -3.94
N ARG A 577 -10.71 -33.87 -3.35
CA ARG A 577 -10.35 -34.75 -2.22
C ARG A 577 -11.14 -34.40 -0.95
N PHE A 578 -11.47 -33.14 -0.75
CA PHE A 578 -12.35 -32.69 0.34
C PHE A 578 -13.72 -33.37 0.27
N HIS A 579 -14.32 -33.47 -0.92
CA HIS A 579 -15.61 -34.13 -1.12
C HIS A 579 -15.53 -35.66 -1.24
N HIS A 580 -14.36 -36.19 -1.58
CA HIS A 580 -14.13 -37.62 -1.83
C HIS A 580 -12.90 -38.11 -1.06
N PRO A 581 -12.89 -38.07 0.27
CA PRO A 581 -11.70 -38.41 1.07
C PRO A 581 -11.25 -39.86 0.90
N ASP A 582 -12.14 -40.75 0.46
CA ASP A 582 -11.88 -42.20 0.24
C ASP A 582 -11.48 -42.52 -1.22
N GLN A 583 -11.38 -41.51 -2.10
CA GLN A 583 -11.12 -41.74 -3.54
C GLN A 583 -9.72 -41.31 -3.97
N PHE A 584 -8.79 -41.17 -3.04
CA PHE A 584 -7.38 -40.88 -3.34
C PHE A 584 -6.48 -41.65 -2.36
N GLU A 585 -5.25 -41.86 -2.78
CA GLU A 585 -4.21 -42.46 -1.95
C GLU A 585 -3.13 -41.44 -1.60
N TYR A 586 -2.63 -41.49 -0.37
CA TYR A 586 -1.48 -40.71 0.04
C TYR A 586 -0.20 -41.29 -0.56
N LEU A 587 0.77 -40.46 -0.92
CA LEU A 587 2.05 -40.89 -1.48
C LEU A 587 2.83 -41.82 -0.54
N HIS A 588 2.64 -41.68 0.77
CA HIS A 588 3.28 -42.46 1.79
C HIS A 588 2.47 -42.35 3.09
N PRO A 589 2.42 -43.37 3.98
CA PRO A 589 1.69 -43.29 5.26
C PRO A 589 2.09 -42.09 6.12
N LYS A 590 3.36 -41.72 6.17
CA LYS A 590 3.79 -40.50 6.87
C LYS A 590 3.18 -39.21 6.26
N MET A 591 2.94 -39.17 4.97
CA MET A 591 2.26 -38.01 4.35
C MET A 591 0.78 -37.97 4.73
N GLU A 592 0.15 -39.10 4.98
CA GLU A 592 -1.20 -39.12 5.59
C GLU A 592 -1.20 -38.51 6.96
N ASP A 593 -0.29 -38.90 7.85
CA ASP A 593 -0.19 -38.35 9.20
C ASP A 593 0.06 -36.84 9.19
N LEU A 594 0.91 -36.37 8.27
CA LEU A 594 1.33 -34.96 8.20
C LEU A 594 0.30 -34.02 7.52
N LEU A 595 -0.41 -34.52 6.51
CA LEU A 595 -1.26 -33.72 5.63
C LEU A 595 -2.72 -34.20 5.66
N LYS A 596 -3.16 -34.91 6.69
CA LYS A 596 -4.54 -35.38 6.82
C LYS A 596 -5.53 -34.20 6.83
N GLU A 597 -5.21 -33.13 7.52
CA GLU A 597 -6.02 -31.90 7.58
C GLU A 597 -6.27 -31.29 6.20
N THR A 598 -5.31 -31.45 5.28
CA THR A 598 -5.35 -30.87 3.93
C THR A 598 -5.52 -31.93 2.83
N TYR A 599 -5.99 -33.10 3.19
CA TYR A 599 -6.27 -34.22 2.24
C TYR A 599 -5.08 -34.57 1.35
N GLY A 600 -3.87 -34.53 1.91
CA GLY A 600 -2.63 -34.84 1.20
C GLY A 600 -2.15 -33.73 0.24
N VAL A 601 -2.76 -32.55 0.28
CA VAL A 601 -2.34 -31.40 -0.51
C VAL A 601 -1.56 -30.43 0.37
N MET A 602 -0.36 -30.01 -0.01
CA MET A 602 0.36 -28.96 0.71
C MET A 602 -0.33 -27.63 0.48
N VAL A 603 -0.99 -27.09 1.48
CA VAL A 603 -1.76 -25.83 1.43
C VAL A 603 -0.97 -24.69 2.06
N TYR A 604 -0.19 -24.99 3.10
CA TYR A 604 0.46 -23.99 3.93
C TYR A 604 1.98 -24.00 3.81
N GLN A 605 2.62 -22.88 4.11
CA GLN A 605 4.07 -22.82 4.29
C GLN A 605 4.54 -23.73 5.43
N GLU A 606 3.72 -23.85 6.43
CA GLU A 606 3.91 -24.74 7.59
C GLU A 606 3.94 -26.22 7.17
N ASP A 607 3.17 -26.60 6.14
CA ASP A 607 3.20 -27.97 5.59
C ASP A 607 4.56 -28.31 5.00
N VAL A 608 5.21 -27.36 4.32
CA VAL A 608 6.57 -27.55 3.80
C VAL A 608 7.57 -27.79 4.93
N ILE A 609 7.47 -27.03 6.03
CA ILE A 609 8.32 -27.20 7.22
C ILE A 609 8.05 -28.57 7.85
N LYS A 610 6.78 -28.94 8.00
CA LYS A 610 6.30 -30.20 8.56
C LYS A 610 6.84 -31.40 7.80
N VAL A 611 6.73 -31.38 6.49
CA VAL A 611 7.23 -32.44 5.61
C VAL A 611 8.77 -32.47 5.65
N ALA A 612 9.44 -31.35 5.55
CA ALA A 612 10.89 -31.31 5.62
C ALA A 612 11.46 -31.85 6.94
N HIS A 613 10.79 -31.58 8.06
CA HIS A 613 11.19 -32.04 9.38
C HIS A 613 10.82 -33.50 9.63
N TYR A 614 9.53 -33.83 9.58
CA TYR A 614 9.05 -35.16 10.02
C TYR A 614 9.20 -36.24 8.96
N PHE A 615 9.13 -35.93 7.67
CA PHE A 615 9.36 -36.90 6.60
C PHE A 615 10.85 -37.07 6.30
N ALA A 616 11.59 -35.98 6.16
CA ALA A 616 13.02 -36.04 5.77
C ALA A 616 14.02 -35.87 6.92
N GLY A 617 13.58 -35.68 8.16
CA GLY A 617 14.46 -35.60 9.34
C GLY A 617 15.39 -34.38 9.37
N LEU A 618 15.04 -33.29 8.70
CA LEU A 618 15.73 -31.99 8.83
C LEU A 618 15.40 -31.37 10.20
N ASP A 619 16.30 -30.57 10.77
CA ASP A 619 15.91 -29.75 11.92
C ASP A 619 14.92 -28.62 11.48
N MET A 620 14.14 -28.08 12.42
CA MET A 620 13.11 -27.07 12.13
C MET A 620 13.68 -25.80 11.51
N GLY A 621 14.90 -25.41 11.90
CA GLY A 621 15.55 -24.22 11.32
C GLY A 621 16.01 -24.47 9.88
N GLU A 622 16.55 -25.67 9.58
CA GLU A 622 16.87 -26.09 8.21
C GLU A 622 15.62 -26.17 7.34
N ALA A 623 14.51 -26.67 7.88
CA ALA A 623 13.22 -26.73 7.21
C ALA A 623 12.69 -25.33 6.85
N ASP A 624 12.86 -24.33 7.73
CA ASP A 624 12.50 -22.93 7.41
C ASP A 624 13.42 -22.32 6.34
N ILE A 625 14.72 -22.60 6.37
CA ILE A 625 15.65 -22.15 5.32
C ILE A 625 15.25 -22.75 3.97
N LEU A 626 14.90 -24.03 3.93
CA LEU A 626 14.42 -24.72 2.73
C LEU A 626 13.15 -24.05 2.18
N ARG A 627 12.17 -23.80 3.02
CA ARG A 627 10.94 -23.11 2.68
C ARG A 627 11.20 -21.72 2.08
N ARG A 628 12.09 -20.91 2.67
CA ARG A 628 12.45 -19.57 2.16
C ARG A 628 13.12 -19.63 0.80
N ALA A 629 14.02 -20.58 0.62
CA ALA A 629 14.72 -20.78 -0.64
C ALA A 629 13.75 -21.20 -1.78
N MET A 630 12.77 -22.06 -1.47
CA MET A 630 11.72 -22.45 -2.42
C MET A 630 10.82 -21.30 -2.85
N SER A 631 10.64 -20.28 -2.00
CA SER A 631 9.90 -19.06 -2.37
C SER A 631 10.65 -18.10 -3.32
N GLY A 632 11.81 -18.49 -3.82
CA GLY A 632 12.56 -17.77 -4.86
C GLY A 632 13.63 -16.79 -4.37
N LYS A 633 13.69 -16.47 -3.07
CA LYS A 633 14.61 -15.45 -2.53
C LYS A 633 16.07 -15.90 -2.37
N TYR A 634 16.37 -17.23 -2.32
CA TYR A 634 17.70 -17.74 -1.97
C TYR A 634 18.12 -19.01 -2.72
N ARG A 635 17.56 -19.29 -3.92
CA ARG A 635 17.86 -20.53 -4.69
C ARG A 635 19.33 -20.71 -5.10
N SER A 636 20.10 -19.65 -5.16
CA SER A 636 21.53 -19.68 -5.51
C SER A 636 22.48 -19.78 -4.30
N ASN A 637 21.96 -19.90 -3.08
CA ASN A 637 22.79 -19.94 -1.87
C ASN A 637 23.35 -21.37 -1.65
N ASN A 638 24.64 -21.49 -1.42
CA ASN A 638 25.33 -22.76 -1.11
C ASN A 638 24.67 -23.55 0.03
N ARG A 639 24.09 -22.86 1.00
CA ARG A 639 23.40 -23.46 2.13
C ARG A 639 22.10 -24.19 1.69
N PHE A 640 21.38 -23.64 0.72
CA PHE A 640 20.20 -24.33 0.15
C PHE A 640 20.58 -25.67 -0.50
N LEU A 641 21.68 -25.69 -1.28
CA LEU A 641 22.17 -26.91 -1.92
C LEU A 641 22.53 -27.97 -0.89
N GLN A 642 23.22 -27.60 0.16
CA GLN A 642 23.58 -28.49 1.27
C GLN A 642 22.34 -29.09 1.96
N ILE A 643 21.33 -28.26 2.25
CA ILE A 643 20.09 -28.72 2.87
C ILE A 643 19.32 -29.66 1.93
N ARG A 644 19.29 -29.34 0.63
CA ARG A 644 18.69 -30.22 -0.37
C ARG A 644 19.38 -31.60 -0.40
N GLU A 645 20.68 -31.65 -0.46
CA GLU A 645 21.45 -32.89 -0.42
C GLU A 645 21.16 -33.67 0.86
N LYS A 646 21.11 -33.00 2.01
CA LYS A 646 20.77 -33.60 3.31
C LYS A 646 19.34 -34.17 3.30
N PHE A 647 18.37 -33.48 2.69
CA PHE A 647 17.00 -33.97 2.53
C PHE A 647 16.98 -35.34 1.82
N PHE A 648 17.60 -35.45 0.65
CA PHE A 648 17.67 -36.72 -0.10
C PHE A 648 18.46 -37.79 0.62
N ALA A 649 19.57 -37.45 1.23
CA ALA A 649 20.41 -38.40 2.02
C ALA A 649 19.62 -38.97 3.20
N ASN A 650 18.93 -38.14 3.96
CA ASN A 650 18.12 -38.58 5.09
C ASN A 650 16.97 -39.49 4.65
N CYS A 651 16.26 -39.13 3.55
CA CYS A 651 15.17 -39.94 3.03
C CYS A 651 15.68 -41.36 2.61
N ARG A 652 16.86 -41.44 2.00
CA ARG A 652 17.48 -42.73 1.67
C ARG A 652 17.83 -43.55 2.93
N LEU A 653 18.37 -42.91 3.95
CA LEU A 653 18.68 -43.57 5.24
C LEU A 653 17.40 -44.08 5.92
N LEU A 654 16.29 -43.39 5.77
CA LEU A 654 14.96 -43.79 6.25
C LEU A 654 14.32 -44.93 5.39
N GLY A 655 14.95 -45.32 4.28
CA GLY A 655 14.50 -46.40 3.41
C GLY A 655 13.32 -46.04 2.49
N TYR A 656 13.08 -44.77 2.24
CA TYR A 656 12.00 -44.35 1.32
C TYR A 656 12.35 -44.60 -0.16
N PRO A 657 11.39 -45.10 -0.97
CA PRO A 657 11.62 -45.26 -2.40
C PRO A 657 11.98 -43.96 -3.10
N ASP A 658 13.00 -43.94 -3.95
CA ASP A 658 13.46 -42.73 -4.65
C ASP A 658 12.35 -42.02 -5.43
N GLN A 659 11.43 -42.77 -6.02
CA GLN A 659 10.28 -42.21 -6.76
C GLN A 659 9.35 -41.37 -5.85
N ILE A 660 9.10 -41.86 -4.64
CA ILE A 660 8.27 -41.14 -3.65
C ILE A 660 9.00 -39.88 -3.19
N VAL A 661 10.30 -39.99 -2.88
CA VAL A 661 11.12 -38.87 -2.44
C VAL A 661 11.18 -37.77 -3.51
N GLN A 662 11.37 -38.14 -4.76
CA GLN A 662 11.39 -37.20 -5.89
C GLN A 662 10.02 -36.51 -6.08
N GLU A 663 8.93 -37.27 -5.94
CA GLU A 663 7.58 -36.70 -6.07
C GLU A 663 7.24 -35.77 -4.91
N VAL A 664 7.59 -36.14 -3.66
CA VAL A 664 7.43 -35.24 -2.52
C VAL A 664 8.25 -33.95 -2.71
N TRP A 665 9.51 -34.06 -3.15
CA TRP A 665 10.33 -32.88 -3.46
C TRP A 665 9.72 -32.01 -4.55
N ARG A 666 9.26 -32.62 -5.64
CA ARG A 666 8.59 -31.92 -6.74
C ARG A 666 7.37 -31.14 -6.26
N GLN A 667 6.56 -31.74 -5.40
CA GLN A 667 5.39 -31.08 -4.80
C GLN A 667 5.84 -29.92 -3.94
N MET A 668 6.84 -30.08 -3.06
CA MET A 668 7.40 -29.00 -2.24
C MET A 668 7.94 -27.86 -3.10
N GLU A 669 8.67 -28.15 -4.18
CA GLU A 669 9.27 -27.16 -5.06
C GLU A 669 8.22 -26.40 -5.89
N SER A 670 7.22 -27.09 -6.42
CA SER A 670 6.11 -26.47 -7.15
C SER A 670 5.27 -25.57 -6.25
N PHE A 671 5.20 -25.93 -4.97
CA PHE A 671 4.41 -25.25 -3.97
C PHE A 671 5.14 -24.04 -3.33
N GLY A 672 6.46 -24.11 -3.24
CA GLY A 672 7.28 -23.10 -2.53
C GLY A 672 7.10 -21.66 -3.01
N GLY A 673 6.79 -21.46 -4.30
CA GLY A 673 6.54 -20.13 -4.86
C GLY A 673 5.14 -19.54 -4.60
N TYR A 674 4.18 -20.36 -4.17
CA TYR A 674 2.76 -19.99 -4.07
C TYR A 674 2.15 -20.23 -2.69
N SER A 675 2.87 -20.94 -1.81
CA SER A 675 2.41 -21.29 -0.47
C SER A 675 2.11 -20.07 0.38
N PHE A 676 1.10 -20.19 1.25
CA PHE A 676 0.67 -19.12 2.13
C PHE A 676 0.81 -19.50 3.59
N SER A 677 0.98 -18.54 4.47
CA SER A 677 1.08 -18.79 5.90
C SER A 677 -0.28 -19.19 6.47
N LYS A 678 -0.35 -20.35 7.13
CA LYS A 678 -1.53 -20.80 7.90
C LYS A 678 -1.88 -19.77 8.96
N ALA A 679 -0.90 -19.29 9.71
CA ALA A 679 -1.07 -18.27 10.73
C ALA A 679 -1.69 -16.97 10.20
N HIS A 680 -1.27 -16.51 9.02
CA HIS A 680 -1.85 -15.31 8.39
C HIS A 680 -3.30 -15.55 7.94
N SER A 681 -3.60 -16.69 7.31
CA SER A 681 -4.96 -17.07 6.93
C SER A 681 -5.86 -17.21 8.16
N ALA A 682 -5.35 -17.77 9.25
CA ALA A 682 -6.06 -17.90 10.51
C ALA A 682 -6.41 -16.54 11.13
N SER A 683 -5.47 -15.60 11.17
CA SER A 683 -5.73 -14.21 11.65
C SER A 683 -6.85 -13.55 10.87
N PHE A 684 -6.84 -13.67 9.55
CA PHE A 684 -7.88 -13.11 8.69
C PHE A 684 -9.23 -13.85 8.79
N ALA A 685 -9.20 -15.16 9.06
CA ALA A 685 -10.42 -15.93 9.31
C ALA A 685 -11.12 -15.49 10.59
N VAL A 686 -10.37 -15.17 11.66
CA VAL A 686 -10.94 -14.58 12.89
C VAL A 686 -11.69 -13.29 12.56
N GLU A 687 -11.08 -12.36 11.86
CA GLU A 687 -11.71 -11.09 11.47
C GLU A 687 -12.90 -11.30 10.53
N SER A 688 -12.82 -12.30 9.63
CA SER A 688 -13.96 -12.69 8.79
C SER A 688 -15.15 -13.16 9.64
N TYR A 689 -14.92 -13.97 10.69
CA TYR A 689 -15.97 -14.41 11.62
C TYR A 689 -16.55 -13.24 12.42
N GLN A 690 -15.73 -12.31 12.89
CA GLN A 690 -16.19 -11.09 13.56
C GLN A 690 -17.09 -10.25 12.65
N SER A 691 -16.67 -10.02 11.41
CA SER A 691 -17.48 -9.31 10.41
C SER A 691 -18.78 -10.02 10.11
N LEU A 692 -18.73 -11.35 9.97
CA LEU A 692 -19.90 -12.17 9.67
C LEU A 692 -20.90 -12.22 10.84
N TYR A 693 -20.40 -12.25 12.08
CA TYR A 693 -21.25 -12.15 13.27
C TYR A 693 -22.05 -10.85 13.26
N LEU A 694 -21.39 -9.72 13.03
CA LEU A 694 -22.04 -8.43 12.94
C LEU A 694 -23.04 -8.37 11.79
N LYS A 695 -22.71 -8.91 10.62
CA LYS A 695 -23.64 -9.02 9.48
C LYS A 695 -24.85 -9.90 9.81
N THR A 696 -24.67 -10.96 10.58
CA THR A 696 -25.76 -11.92 10.92
C THR A 696 -26.75 -11.31 11.88
N TYR A 697 -26.28 -10.71 12.95
CA TYR A 697 -27.13 -10.25 14.06
C TYR A 697 -27.45 -8.75 14.01
N HIS A 698 -26.65 -7.97 13.27
CA HIS A 698 -26.80 -6.51 13.13
C HIS A 698 -26.63 -6.06 11.66
N PRO A 699 -27.38 -6.65 10.71
CA PRO A 699 -27.10 -6.49 9.29
C PRO A 699 -27.20 -5.05 8.78
N MET A 700 -28.14 -4.24 9.29
CA MET A 700 -28.31 -2.85 8.85
C MET A 700 -27.16 -1.99 9.31
N GLU A 701 -26.82 -2.02 10.59
CA GLU A 701 -25.70 -1.26 11.18
C GLU A 701 -24.38 -1.69 10.56
N PHE A 702 -24.22 -2.99 10.30
CA PHE A 702 -23.03 -3.52 9.62
C PHE A 702 -22.91 -2.95 8.21
N MET A 703 -23.97 -2.97 7.40
CA MET A 703 -23.90 -2.44 6.04
C MET A 703 -23.68 -0.93 6.01
N VAL A 704 -24.27 -0.16 6.94
CA VAL A 704 -24.00 1.27 7.10
C VAL A 704 -22.53 1.50 7.46
N SER A 705 -21.94 0.70 8.33
CA SER A 705 -20.54 0.81 8.70
C SER A 705 -19.61 0.50 7.51
N VAL A 706 -19.95 -0.51 6.69
CA VAL A 706 -19.21 -0.83 5.45
C VAL A 706 -19.25 0.35 4.49
N ILE A 707 -20.41 0.95 4.27
CA ILE A 707 -20.60 2.12 3.41
C ILE A 707 -19.77 3.31 3.91
N ASN A 708 -19.78 3.59 5.21
CA ASN A 708 -19.07 4.70 5.83
C ASN A 708 -17.53 4.52 5.86
N ASN A 709 -17.05 3.32 5.64
CA ASN A 709 -15.63 3.01 5.46
C ASN A 709 -15.27 2.79 3.98
N PHE A 710 -16.09 3.29 3.05
CA PHE A 710 -15.89 3.22 1.58
C PHE A 710 -15.91 1.82 0.99
N GLY A 711 -16.60 0.88 1.65
CA GLY A 711 -16.76 -0.49 1.19
C GLY A 711 -15.46 -1.30 1.20
N GLY A 712 -15.46 -2.36 0.42
CA GLY A 712 -14.33 -3.28 0.25
C GLY A 712 -14.04 -3.57 -1.23
N PHE A 713 -14.43 -4.76 -1.68
CA PHE A 713 -14.15 -5.22 -3.04
C PHE A 713 -15.03 -4.56 -4.11
N TYR A 714 -16.26 -4.21 -3.77
CA TYR A 714 -17.26 -3.74 -4.72
C TYR A 714 -17.43 -2.22 -4.71
N TYR A 715 -18.16 -1.71 -5.71
CA TYR A 715 -18.61 -0.32 -5.72
C TYR A 715 -19.68 -0.06 -4.66
N THR A 716 -19.77 1.16 -4.19
CA THR A 716 -20.69 1.61 -3.12
C THR A 716 -22.16 1.23 -3.41
N GLU A 717 -22.58 1.26 -4.67
CA GLU A 717 -23.92 0.86 -5.11
C GLU A 717 -24.32 -0.53 -4.60
N LEU A 718 -23.41 -1.53 -4.67
CA LEU A 718 -23.70 -2.89 -4.22
C LEU A 718 -23.97 -2.94 -2.72
N TYR A 719 -23.22 -2.19 -1.93
CA TYR A 719 -23.42 -2.15 -0.47
C TYR A 719 -24.74 -1.49 -0.10
N PHE A 720 -25.20 -0.48 -0.85
CA PHE A 720 -26.58 0.05 -0.69
C PHE A 720 -27.64 -0.95 -1.13
N HIS A 721 -27.39 -1.74 -2.16
CA HIS A 721 -28.28 -2.84 -2.56
C HIS A 721 -28.38 -3.87 -1.44
N GLU A 722 -27.25 -4.33 -0.89
CA GLU A 722 -27.22 -5.25 0.25
C GLU A 722 -27.94 -4.67 1.48
N LEU A 723 -27.73 -3.38 1.77
CA LEU A 723 -28.42 -2.70 2.87
C LEU A 723 -29.94 -2.74 2.70
N LYS A 724 -30.46 -2.47 1.49
CA LYS A 724 -31.92 -2.59 1.21
C LYS A 724 -32.43 -4.02 1.38
N ARG A 725 -31.65 -5.03 1.01
CA ARG A 725 -32.02 -6.44 1.22
C ARG A 725 -32.18 -6.81 2.69
N THR A 726 -31.57 -6.09 3.62
CA THR A 726 -31.76 -6.29 5.07
C THR A 726 -33.09 -5.73 5.60
N GLY A 727 -33.90 -5.06 4.75
CA GLY A 727 -35.14 -4.40 5.11
C GLY A 727 -34.99 -2.94 5.50
N ALA A 728 -33.80 -2.34 5.29
CA ALA A 728 -33.57 -0.92 5.54
C ALA A 728 -34.28 -0.03 4.51
N THR A 729 -34.90 1.05 4.97
CA THR A 729 -35.46 2.11 4.15
C THR A 729 -34.40 3.16 3.89
N VAL A 730 -33.82 3.16 2.68
CA VAL A 730 -32.76 4.08 2.30
C VAL A 730 -33.36 5.30 1.62
N VAL A 731 -33.07 6.49 2.13
CA VAL A 731 -33.53 7.78 1.58
C VAL A 731 -32.36 8.64 1.13
N ALA A 732 -32.68 9.60 0.22
CA ALA A 732 -31.71 10.55 -0.29
C ALA A 732 -31.08 11.39 0.83
N PRO A 733 -29.90 12.00 0.60
CA PRO A 733 -29.30 12.95 1.52
C PRO A 733 -30.30 14.04 1.93
N CYS A 734 -30.24 14.50 3.17
CA CYS A 734 -31.12 15.55 3.68
C CYS A 734 -30.32 16.51 4.57
N VAL A 735 -30.36 17.80 4.30
CA VAL A 735 -29.63 18.81 5.10
C VAL A 735 -30.16 18.92 6.53
N ASN A 736 -31.44 18.54 6.78
CA ASN A 736 -32.06 18.59 8.11
C ASN A 736 -31.98 17.30 8.90
N GLN A 737 -31.99 16.13 8.25
CA GLN A 737 -32.06 14.82 8.90
C GLN A 737 -30.84 13.95 8.65
N GLY A 738 -30.09 14.23 7.55
CA GLY A 738 -28.88 13.49 7.23
C GLY A 738 -27.65 14.01 7.97
N GLU A 739 -26.57 13.25 7.89
CA GLU A 739 -25.27 13.57 8.42
C GLU A 739 -24.22 13.61 7.28
N TYR A 740 -22.97 13.97 7.60
CA TYR A 740 -21.89 13.89 6.62
C TYR A 740 -21.67 12.43 6.17
N LEU A 741 -21.62 11.48 7.11
CA LEU A 741 -21.63 10.06 6.83
C LEU A 741 -23.07 9.53 6.76
N THR A 742 -23.25 8.35 6.17
CA THR A 742 -24.56 7.65 6.16
C THR A 742 -24.98 7.33 7.59
N SER A 743 -26.20 7.71 7.97
CA SER A 743 -26.74 7.54 9.32
C SER A 743 -27.96 6.61 9.34
N ILE A 744 -28.17 5.93 10.48
CA ILE A 744 -29.27 5.01 10.68
C ILE A 744 -30.04 5.36 11.95
N GLN A 745 -31.39 5.32 11.87
CA GLN A 745 -32.30 5.46 13.00
C GLN A 745 -33.38 4.37 12.89
N GLY A 746 -33.35 3.37 13.74
CA GLY A 746 -34.17 2.17 13.58
C GLY A 746 -33.83 1.46 12.25
N SER A 747 -34.78 1.46 11.31
CA SER A 747 -34.57 0.92 9.94
C SER A 747 -34.45 2.01 8.87
N LEU A 748 -34.58 3.30 9.24
CA LEU A 748 -34.45 4.41 8.31
C LEU A 748 -32.98 4.82 8.18
N VAL A 749 -32.49 4.82 6.94
CA VAL A 749 -31.11 5.16 6.62
C VAL A 749 -31.06 6.39 5.72
N HIS A 750 -30.45 7.47 6.19
CA HIS A 750 -30.16 8.64 5.39
C HIS A 750 -28.80 8.49 4.71
N THR A 751 -28.79 8.57 3.38
CA THR A 751 -27.53 8.60 2.60
C THR A 751 -26.68 9.80 3.00
N GLY A 752 -25.43 9.57 3.35
CA GLY A 752 -24.51 10.64 3.79
C GLY A 752 -24.16 11.65 2.70
N LEU A 753 -23.94 12.90 3.08
CA LEU A 753 -23.52 13.97 2.17
C LEU A 753 -22.16 13.66 1.51
N ILE A 754 -21.31 12.85 2.14
CA ILE A 754 -20.03 12.39 1.62
C ILE A 754 -20.12 11.65 0.27
N HIS A 755 -21.27 11.05 -0.05
CA HIS A 755 -21.49 10.33 -1.30
C HIS A 755 -21.85 11.25 -2.46
N VAL A 756 -22.15 12.54 -2.20
CA VAL A 756 -22.60 13.48 -3.22
C VAL A 756 -21.41 14.01 -4.01
N GLN A 757 -21.29 13.59 -5.25
CA GLN A 757 -20.22 13.99 -6.15
C GLN A 757 -20.26 15.49 -6.43
N GLY A 758 -19.10 16.15 -6.33
CA GLY A 758 -18.97 17.58 -6.55
C GLY A 758 -19.37 18.45 -5.35
N LEU A 759 -19.92 17.87 -4.27
CA LEU A 759 -20.18 18.62 -3.03
C LEU A 759 -18.89 18.77 -2.23
N SER A 760 -18.53 20.01 -1.90
CA SER A 760 -17.36 20.29 -1.05
C SER A 760 -17.60 19.86 0.39
N GLN A 761 -16.61 19.21 1.00
CA GLN A 761 -16.66 18.81 2.41
C GLN A 761 -16.89 20.01 3.32
N ALA A 762 -16.20 21.13 3.09
CA ALA A 762 -16.37 22.36 3.87
C ALA A 762 -17.79 22.91 3.81
N VAL A 763 -18.45 22.82 2.64
CA VAL A 763 -19.86 23.24 2.50
C VAL A 763 -20.78 22.29 3.26
N ALA A 764 -20.58 20.99 3.15
CA ALA A 764 -21.37 19.99 3.87
C ALA A 764 -21.24 20.17 5.39
N GLU A 765 -20.02 20.27 5.90
CA GLU A 765 -19.74 20.48 7.32
C GLU A 765 -20.32 21.82 7.82
N GLY A 766 -20.17 22.90 7.05
CA GLY A 766 -20.74 24.21 7.39
C GLY A 766 -22.26 24.21 7.50
N ILE A 767 -22.97 23.45 6.64
CA ILE A 767 -24.42 23.25 6.73
C ILE A 767 -24.79 22.50 8.01
N LEU A 768 -24.09 21.43 8.33
CA LEU A 768 -24.35 20.63 9.52
C LEU A 768 -24.06 21.40 10.82
N GLU A 769 -22.95 22.11 10.87
CA GLU A 769 -22.62 22.99 12.01
C GLU A 769 -23.68 24.06 12.25
N GLU A 770 -24.13 24.71 11.17
CA GLU A 770 -25.16 25.75 11.24
C GLU A 770 -26.50 25.16 11.71
N ARG A 771 -26.86 23.96 11.24
CA ARG A 771 -28.03 23.23 11.74
C ARG A 771 -27.93 22.94 13.23
N ILE A 772 -26.77 22.51 13.73
CA ILE A 772 -26.54 22.25 15.16
C ILE A 772 -26.65 23.53 15.99
N LYS A 773 -26.13 24.64 15.47
CA LYS A 773 -26.13 25.93 16.19
C LYS A 773 -27.50 26.59 16.28
N ARG A 774 -28.30 26.51 15.23
CA ARG A 774 -29.56 27.28 15.10
C ARG A 774 -30.80 26.46 14.77
N GLY A 775 -30.70 25.14 14.81
CA GLY A 775 -31.80 24.23 14.48
C GLY A 775 -32.02 23.99 12.99
N PRO A 776 -33.02 23.18 12.66
CA PRO A 776 -33.32 22.81 11.26
C PRO A 776 -33.58 24.02 10.37
N PHE A 777 -33.31 23.88 9.08
CA PHE A 777 -33.66 24.88 8.07
C PHE A 777 -35.15 24.81 7.76
N LEU A 778 -35.80 25.99 7.65
CA LEU A 778 -37.25 26.06 7.45
C LEU A 778 -37.63 26.00 5.97
N HIS A 779 -36.82 26.63 5.11
CA HIS A 779 -37.04 26.74 3.67
C HIS A 779 -35.73 27.08 2.96
N LEU A 780 -35.74 27.11 1.61
CA LEU A 780 -34.57 27.35 0.79
C LEU A 780 -33.86 28.67 1.13
N GLN A 781 -34.60 29.77 1.28
CA GLN A 781 -34.06 31.08 1.60
C GLN A 781 -33.34 31.10 2.96
N ASP A 782 -33.90 30.43 3.98
CA ASP A 782 -33.28 30.26 5.32
C ASP A 782 -31.93 29.53 5.23
N LEU A 783 -31.85 28.49 4.38
CA LEU A 783 -30.56 27.79 4.13
C LEU A 783 -29.54 28.74 3.49
N ILE A 784 -29.93 29.49 2.43
CA ILE A 784 -29.01 30.39 1.73
C ILE A 784 -28.50 31.51 2.66
N GLU A 785 -29.39 32.11 3.42
CA GLU A 785 -29.06 33.22 4.33
C GLU A 785 -28.14 32.77 5.48
N ARG A 786 -28.34 31.55 5.99
CA ARG A 786 -27.58 31.04 7.15
C ARG A 786 -26.23 30.48 6.77
N THR A 787 -26.08 29.93 5.60
CA THR A 787 -24.88 29.12 5.24
C THR A 787 -24.03 29.74 4.14
N ALA A 788 -24.57 30.73 3.39
CA ALA A 788 -23.93 31.34 2.22
C ALA A 788 -23.37 30.30 1.21
N VAL A 789 -24.08 29.19 1.01
CA VAL A 789 -23.69 28.12 0.08
C VAL A 789 -23.55 28.65 -1.33
N PRO A 790 -22.43 28.41 -2.05
CA PRO A 790 -22.30 28.81 -3.46
C PRO A 790 -23.37 28.16 -4.36
N GLY A 791 -23.83 28.88 -5.38
CA GLY A 791 -24.93 28.42 -6.25
C GLY A 791 -24.71 27.06 -6.90
N GLU A 792 -23.48 26.76 -7.33
CA GLU A 792 -23.15 25.43 -7.88
C GLU A 792 -23.39 24.33 -6.85
N GLN A 793 -22.98 24.56 -5.61
CA GLN A 793 -23.15 23.60 -4.51
C GLN A 793 -24.63 23.47 -4.10
N LEU A 794 -25.34 24.58 -4.10
CA LEU A 794 -26.77 24.59 -3.85
C LEU A 794 -27.54 23.81 -4.92
N ASN A 795 -27.19 23.98 -6.20
CA ASN A 795 -27.76 23.22 -7.31
C ASN A 795 -27.55 21.69 -7.13
N ILE A 796 -26.36 21.27 -6.70
CA ILE A 796 -26.08 19.88 -6.39
C ILE A 796 -26.99 19.37 -5.27
N LEU A 797 -27.12 20.10 -4.17
CA LEU A 797 -27.98 19.74 -3.04
C LEU A 797 -29.46 19.64 -3.43
N ILE A 798 -29.95 20.54 -4.26
CA ILE A 798 -31.34 20.52 -4.77
C ILE A 798 -31.53 19.26 -5.65
N ARG A 799 -30.67 19.06 -6.62
CA ARG A 799 -30.77 17.94 -7.57
C ARG A 799 -30.73 16.59 -6.91
N VAL A 800 -29.83 16.39 -5.90
CA VAL A 800 -29.77 15.12 -5.16
C VAL A 800 -30.94 14.93 -4.20
N GLY A 801 -31.80 15.94 -4.06
CA GLY A 801 -33.00 15.90 -3.22
C GLY A 801 -32.78 16.20 -1.75
N ALA A 802 -31.67 16.85 -1.40
CA ALA A 802 -31.31 17.16 -0.01
C ALA A 802 -32.25 18.19 0.66
N LEU A 803 -33.13 18.85 -0.12
CA LEU A 803 -34.10 19.84 0.33
C LEU A 803 -35.57 19.37 0.24
N ARG A 804 -35.83 18.07 0.18
CA ARG A 804 -37.20 17.51 0.10
C ARG A 804 -38.09 17.90 1.29
N PHE A 805 -37.51 18.23 2.43
CA PHE A 805 -38.23 18.71 3.60
C PHE A 805 -39.05 20.01 3.34
N THR A 806 -38.74 20.76 2.28
CA THR A 806 -39.48 21.98 1.91
C THR A 806 -40.85 21.67 1.29
N GLY A 807 -41.13 20.43 0.89
CA GLY A 807 -42.35 20.03 0.18
C GLY A 807 -42.42 20.49 -1.28
N LYS A 808 -41.42 21.22 -1.75
CA LYS A 808 -41.32 21.69 -3.15
C LYS A 808 -40.55 20.69 -4.00
N ASN A 809 -40.91 20.63 -5.28
CA ASN A 809 -40.15 19.81 -6.21
C ASN A 809 -38.81 20.49 -6.59
N LYS A 810 -37.87 19.71 -7.07
CA LYS A 810 -36.52 20.22 -7.40
C LYS A 810 -36.46 21.25 -8.51
N LYS A 811 -37.39 21.24 -9.49
CA LYS A 811 -37.44 22.25 -10.54
C LYS A 811 -37.89 23.59 -10.00
N GLU A 812 -38.83 23.58 -9.06
CA GLU A 812 -39.30 24.78 -8.34
C GLU A 812 -38.16 25.36 -7.49
N LEU A 813 -37.44 24.47 -6.74
CA LEU A 813 -36.31 24.90 -5.91
C LEU A 813 -35.14 25.45 -6.75
N LEU A 814 -34.82 24.84 -7.89
CA LEU A 814 -33.77 25.34 -8.79
C LEU A 814 -34.13 26.72 -9.34
N TRP A 815 -35.41 26.93 -9.67
CA TRP A 815 -35.88 28.21 -10.12
C TRP A 815 -35.77 29.27 -9.02
N GLU A 816 -36.24 28.97 -7.81
CA GLU A 816 -36.12 29.85 -6.64
C GLU A 816 -34.65 30.17 -6.33
N ALA A 817 -33.77 29.18 -6.34
CA ALA A 817 -32.36 29.38 -6.09
C ALA A 817 -31.72 30.38 -7.05
N ASN A 818 -31.96 30.22 -8.35
CA ASN A 818 -31.47 31.14 -9.38
C ASN A 818 -32.03 32.59 -9.21
N PHE A 819 -33.24 32.73 -8.71
CA PHE A 819 -33.84 34.07 -8.45
C PHE A 819 -33.20 34.72 -7.21
N LEU A 820 -32.99 33.96 -6.14
CA LEU A 820 -32.43 34.42 -4.89
C LEU A 820 -30.92 34.76 -5.01
N GLU A 821 -30.16 34.01 -5.79
CA GLU A 821 -28.74 34.29 -6.06
C GLU A 821 -28.51 35.62 -6.76
N LYS A 822 -29.34 35.97 -7.75
CA LYS A 822 -29.24 37.24 -8.49
C LYS A 822 -29.44 38.46 -7.59
N LYS A 823 -30.09 38.27 -6.44
CA LYS A 823 -30.34 39.34 -5.48
C LYS A 823 -29.25 39.50 -4.41
N ASN A 824 -28.60 38.41 -4.01
CA ASN A 824 -27.64 38.37 -2.92
C ASN A 824 -26.21 38.68 -3.39
N LYS A 825 -26.00 39.78 -4.12
CA LYS A 825 -24.63 40.26 -4.42
C LYS A 825 -23.83 40.77 -3.23
N PHE A 826 -24.45 40.86 -2.03
CA PHE A 826 -23.78 41.27 -0.81
C PHE A 826 -24.15 40.29 0.32
N PRO A 827 -23.17 39.69 1.02
CA PRO A 827 -23.46 38.89 2.21
C PRO A 827 -23.97 39.85 3.31
N VAL A 828 -25.23 39.73 3.65
CA VAL A 828 -25.78 40.37 4.85
C VAL A 828 -25.23 39.58 6.05
N ALA A 829 -24.51 40.25 6.94
CA ALA A 829 -24.02 39.64 8.16
C ALA A 829 -25.22 39.11 9.00
N PRO A 830 -25.22 37.83 9.39
CA PRO A 830 -26.39 37.18 9.99
C PRO A 830 -26.86 37.72 11.33
N LEU A 831 -26.12 38.66 11.93
CA LEU A 831 -26.33 39.20 13.28
C LEU A 831 -27.13 40.51 13.33
N SER A 832 -27.52 41.08 12.19
CA SER A 832 -28.13 42.42 12.14
C SER A 832 -29.61 42.45 11.81
N VAL A 833 -30.28 41.33 11.62
CA VAL A 833 -31.71 41.33 11.24
C VAL A 833 -32.57 40.97 12.44
N LEU A 834 -33.21 42.02 13.00
CA LEU A 834 -34.16 41.90 14.12
C LEU A 834 -35.48 41.26 13.71
N PHE A 835 -35.84 41.32 12.42
CA PHE A 835 -37.06 40.74 11.87
C PHE A 835 -36.71 39.92 10.62
N ARG A 836 -37.17 38.67 10.60
CA ARG A 836 -37.05 37.82 9.42
C ARG A 836 -38.10 38.22 8.40
N GLU A 837 -37.68 38.51 7.16
CA GLU A 837 -38.63 38.68 6.05
C GLU A 837 -39.37 37.36 5.84
N GLN A 838 -40.67 37.45 5.58
CA GLN A 838 -41.44 36.26 5.18
C GLN A 838 -40.87 35.73 3.85
N PRO A 839 -40.79 34.40 3.69
CA PRO A 839 -40.33 33.82 2.44
C PRO A 839 -41.20 34.27 1.30
N ARG A 840 -40.58 34.67 0.18
CA ARG A 840 -41.32 35.08 -1.01
C ARG A 840 -42.03 33.88 -1.61
N GLU A 841 -43.31 34.03 -1.81
CA GLU A 841 -44.10 33.08 -2.58
C GLU A 841 -43.98 33.37 -4.07
N PHE A 842 -43.54 32.39 -4.85
CA PHE A 842 -43.46 32.46 -6.28
C PHE A 842 -44.62 31.67 -6.90
N ARG A 843 -45.44 32.33 -7.74
CA ARG A 843 -46.44 31.62 -8.53
C ARG A 843 -45.79 31.13 -9.82
N LEU A 844 -45.36 29.87 -9.78
CA LEU A 844 -44.75 29.20 -10.93
C LEU A 844 -45.82 28.47 -11.74
N PRO A 845 -45.62 28.30 -13.07
CA PRO A 845 -46.39 27.32 -13.82
C PRO A 845 -46.18 25.91 -13.26
N PRO A 846 -47.09 24.95 -13.50
CA PRO A 846 -46.92 23.61 -13.00
C PRO A 846 -45.66 22.96 -13.60
N LEU A 847 -44.62 22.89 -12.80
CA LEU A 847 -43.35 22.29 -13.18
C LEU A 847 -43.41 20.81 -12.80
N THR A 848 -43.91 19.96 -13.69
CA THR A 848 -44.04 18.53 -13.43
C THR A 848 -42.66 17.83 -13.49
N LEU A 849 -42.41 16.93 -12.57
CA LEU A 849 -41.26 16.05 -12.59
C LEU A 849 -41.54 14.85 -13.50
N HIS A 850 -40.56 14.44 -14.28
CA HIS A 850 -40.62 13.16 -14.95
C HIS A 850 -40.29 12.03 -13.88
N PRO A 851 -40.96 10.86 -13.93
CA PRO A 851 -40.70 9.80 -12.97
C PRO A 851 -39.21 9.35 -12.85
N LEU A 852 -38.44 9.55 -13.92
CA LEU A 852 -36.99 9.21 -13.93
C LEU A 852 -36.08 10.38 -13.49
N ASP A 853 -36.60 11.58 -13.25
CA ASP A 853 -35.76 12.74 -12.93
C ASP A 853 -34.91 12.52 -11.66
N ASP A 854 -35.48 11.89 -10.63
CA ASP A 854 -34.75 11.57 -9.39
C ASP A 854 -33.64 10.54 -9.64
N ALA A 855 -33.97 9.43 -10.30
CA ALA A 855 -33.00 8.38 -10.59
C ALA A 855 -31.82 8.86 -11.45
N MET A 856 -32.09 9.71 -12.45
CA MET A 856 -31.05 10.27 -13.31
C MET A 856 -30.12 11.22 -12.56
N ASP A 857 -30.67 12.08 -11.71
CA ASP A 857 -29.87 12.96 -10.86
C ASP A 857 -29.08 12.18 -9.79
N GLU A 858 -29.66 11.13 -9.20
CA GLU A 858 -28.97 10.24 -8.28
C GLU A 858 -27.81 9.50 -8.97
N ILE A 859 -28.01 8.96 -10.16
CA ILE A 859 -26.93 8.36 -10.96
C ILE A 859 -25.84 9.39 -11.24
N ALA A 860 -26.19 10.62 -11.61
CA ALA A 860 -25.21 11.67 -11.89
C ALA A 860 -24.43 12.14 -10.65
N LEU A 861 -25.09 12.20 -9.48
CA LEU A 861 -24.55 12.83 -8.27
C LEU A 861 -24.13 11.83 -7.17
N LEU A 862 -24.73 10.64 -7.10
CA LEU A 862 -24.33 9.58 -6.17
C LEU A 862 -23.54 8.46 -6.87
N GLY A 863 -23.67 8.36 -8.21
CA GLY A 863 -23.10 7.28 -9.01
C GLY A 863 -24.01 6.04 -9.10
N PHE A 864 -25.20 6.07 -8.48
CA PHE A 864 -26.19 5.00 -8.49
C PHE A 864 -27.58 5.54 -8.11
N PRO A 865 -28.70 4.88 -8.56
CA PRO A 865 -30.05 5.27 -8.19
C PRO A 865 -30.46 4.71 -6.83
N LEU A 866 -31.31 5.43 -6.11
CA LEU A 866 -31.90 4.95 -4.86
C LEU A 866 -33.18 4.11 -5.09
N CYS A 867 -33.80 4.18 -6.26
CA CYS A 867 -34.89 3.28 -6.65
C CYS A 867 -34.40 1.85 -6.99
N ASN A 868 -35.32 0.97 -7.35
CA ASN A 868 -34.95 -0.34 -7.88
C ASN A 868 -34.36 -0.15 -9.29
N VAL A 869 -33.13 -0.62 -9.51
CA VAL A 869 -32.42 -0.48 -10.79
C VAL A 869 -33.21 -1.12 -11.96
N TRP A 870 -33.98 -2.17 -11.70
CA TRP A 870 -34.76 -2.89 -12.70
C TRP A 870 -35.96 -2.06 -13.24
N ASP A 871 -36.41 -1.03 -12.53
CA ASP A 871 -37.42 -0.10 -13.02
C ASP A 871 -36.87 0.81 -14.13
N LEU A 872 -35.56 0.91 -14.25
CA LEU A 872 -34.88 1.77 -15.21
C LEU A 872 -34.54 1.06 -16.54
N VAL A 873 -34.62 -0.28 -16.59
CA VAL A 873 -34.23 -1.01 -17.80
C VAL A 873 -35.22 -0.78 -18.95
N ASN A 874 -34.68 -0.55 -20.16
CA ASN A 874 -35.48 -0.31 -21.36
C ASN A 874 -35.73 -1.62 -22.15
N THR A 875 -36.25 -2.65 -21.46
CA THR A 875 -36.65 -3.90 -22.08
C THR A 875 -37.62 -4.65 -21.16
N ASP A 876 -38.48 -5.54 -21.73
CA ASP A 876 -39.27 -6.46 -20.93
C ASP A 876 -38.35 -7.54 -20.32
N ILE A 877 -38.31 -7.57 -18.99
CA ILE A 877 -37.48 -8.53 -18.23
C ILE A 877 -38.20 -9.83 -17.89
N THR A 878 -39.50 -9.90 -18.16
CA THR A 878 -40.35 -11.04 -17.78
C THR A 878 -39.85 -12.38 -18.36
N PRO A 879 -39.49 -12.49 -19.65
CA PRO A 879 -39.16 -13.76 -20.29
C PRO A 879 -37.77 -14.32 -19.91
N PHE A 880 -36.94 -13.53 -19.23
CA PHE A 880 -35.59 -14.00 -18.91
C PHE A 880 -35.56 -14.88 -17.66
N LEU A 881 -34.79 -15.97 -17.75
CA LEU A 881 -34.51 -16.87 -16.63
C LEU A 881 -33.66 -16.19 -15.56
N THR A 882 -33.77 -16.67 -14.33
CA THR A 882 -33.01 -16.20 -13.16
C THR A 882 -31.88 -17.16 -12.81
N ALA A 883 -31.00 -16.77 -11.90
CA ALA A 883 -29.95 -17.65 -11.41
C ALA A 883 -30.50 -18.88 -10.66
N ALA A 884 -31.68 -18.79 -10.08
CA ALA A 884 -32.38 -19.89 -9.42
C ALA A 884 -32.83 -20.99 -10.40
N ASP A 885 -33.02 -20.65 -11.67
CA ASP A 885 -33.44 -21.57 -12.72
C ASP A 885 -32.28 -22.40 -13.32
N LEU A 886 -31.01 -21.97 -13.08
CA LEU A 886 -29.81 -22.59 -13.68
C LEU A 886 -29.70 -24.11 -13.41
N PRO A 887 -29.97 -24.64 -12.19
CA PRO A 887 -29.86 -26.07 -11.94
C PRO A 887 -30.73 -26.92 -12.86
N ALA A 888 -31.94 -26.45 -13.19
CA ALA A 888 -32.86 -27.13 -14.10
C ALA A 888 -32.44 -27.03 -15.59
N GLN A 889 -31.51 -26.15 -15.91
CA GLN A 889 -31.05 -25.87 -17.27
C GLN A 889 -29.61 -26.36 -17.55
N LEU A 890 -29.09 -27.26 -16.73
CA LEU A 890 -27.72 -27.77 -16.87
C LEU A 890 -27.50 -28.37 -18.28
N GLY A 891 -26.41 -27.91 -18.92
CA GLY A 891 -26.05 -28.35 -20.27
C GLY A 891 -26.78 -27.63 -21.39
N HIS A 892 -27.86 -26.90 -21.12
CA HIS A 892 -28.62 -26.15 -22.10
C HIS A 892 -28.09 -24.73 -22.30
N THR A 893 -28.30 -24.22 -23.50
CA THR A 893 -28.04 -22.80 -23.80
C THR A 893 -29.29 -22.00 -23.46
N ILE A 894 -29.13 -21.05 -22.55
CA ILE A 894 -30.20 -20.17 -22.07
C ILE A 894 -29.95 -18.73 -22.43
N ARG A 895 -31.02 -17.93 -22.28
CA ARG A 895 -30.94 -16.46 -22.36
C ARG A 895 -31.41 -15.86 -21.05
N THR A 896 -30.59 -14.98 -20.48
CA THR A 896 -30.88 -14.32 -19.20
C THR A 896 -30.52 -12.83 -19.28
N ILE A 897 -30.93 -12.06 -18.28
CA ILE A 897 -30.57 -10.65 -18.14
C ILE A 897 -29.91 -10.44 -16.78
N GLY A 898 -28.79 -9.69 -16.77
CA GLY A 898 -28.05 -9.39 -15.55
C GLY A 898 -27.67 -7.93 -15.45
N TYR A 899 -27.70 -7.40 -14.22
CA TYR A 899 -27.12 -6.09 -13.87
C TYR A 899 -25.67 -6.30 -13.48
N TYR A 900 -24.76 -5.64 -14.20
CA TYR A 900 -23.32 -5.79 -14.05
C TYR A 900 -22.83 -5.35 -12.66
N VAL A 901 -22.08 -6.21 -11.99
CA VAL A 901 -21.44 -5.93 -10.71
C VAL A 901 -19.93 -5.75 -10.87
N THR A 902 -19.25 -6.74 -11.44
CA THR A 902 -17.79 -6.70 -11.60
C THR A 902 -17.30 -7.67 -12.66
N THR A 903 -16.10 -7.44 -13.17
CA THR A 903 -15.42 -8.34 -14.11
C THR A 903 -13.95 -8.49 -13.71
N LYS A 904 -13.46 -9.72 -13.79
CA LYS A 904 -12.03 -10.03 -13.60
C LYS A 904 -11.45 -10.55 -14.91
N TRP A 905 -10.51 -9.82 -15.46
CA TRP A 905 -9.73 -10.22 -16.63
C TRP A 905 -8.58 -11.13 -16.24
N VAL A 906 -8.41 -12.22 -16.97
CA VAL A 906 -7.29 -13.15 -16.80
C VAL A 906 -6.72 -13.57 -18.16
N ARG A 907 -5.44 -13.96 -18.19
CA ARG A 907 -4.82 -14.54 -19.38
C ARG A 907 -4.85 -16.06 -19.29
N THR A 908 -5.26 -16.70 -20.36
CA THR A 908 -5.17 -18.16 -20.54
C THR A 908 -3.69 -18.59 -20.60
N VAL A 909 -3.44 -19.90 -20.54
CA VAL A 909 -2.09 -20.47 -20.73
C VAL A 909 -1.49 -20.07 -22.09
N LYS A 910 -2.34 -19.87 -23.11
CA LYS A 910 -1.92 -19.39 -24.44
C LYS A 910 -1.69 -17.86 -24.50
N GLY A 911 -1.92 -17.14 -23.41
CA GLY A 911 -1.76 -15.67 -23.33
C GLY A 911 -2.97 -14.86 -23.82
N GLU A 912 -4.05 -15.51 -24.23
CA GLU A 912 -5.30 -14.90 -24.69
C GLU A 912 -6.07 -14.33 -23.50
N LEU A 913 -6.84 -13.26 -23.71
CA LEU A 913 -7.64 -12.62 -22.68
C LEU A 913 -9.02 -13.29 -22.56
N MET A 914 -9.38 -13.70 -21.36
CA MET A 914 -10.73 -14.13 -20.99
C MET A 914 -11.22 -13.36 -19.77
N SER A 915 -12.50 -13.36 -19.48
CA SER A 915 -13.04 -12.67 -18.31
C SER A 915 -14.07 -13.50 -17.56
N PHE A 916 -14.10 -13.25 -16.24
CA PHE A 916 -15.15 -13.73 -15.34
C PHE A 916 -16.04 -12.55 -14.99
N GLY A 917 -17.31 -12.61 -15.37
CA GLY A 917 -18.29 -11.59 -15.06
C GLY A 917 -19.18 -12.01 -13.89
N THR A 918 -19.54 -11.06 -13.04
CA THR A 918 -20.51 -11.28 -11.96
C THR A 918 -21.63 -10.26 -12.12
N PHE A 919 -22.87 -10.75 -12.10
CA PHE A 919 -24.09 -9.96 -12.29
C PHE A 919 -25.10 -10.27 -11.18
N LEU A 920 -26.07 -9.37 -11.03
CA LEU A 920 -27.32 -9.64 -10.29
C LEU A 920 -28.43 -9.87 -11.30
N ASP A 921 -29.23 -10.90 -11.09
CA ASP A 921 -30.46 -11.12 -11.86
C ASP A 921 -31.60 -10.20 -11.39
N LYS A 922 -32.75 -10.29 -12.06
CA LYS A 922 -33.95 -9.46 -11.73
C LYS A 922 -34.53 -9.68 -10.33
N GLN A 923 -34.14 -10.77 -9.64
CA GLN A 923 -34.52 -11.08 -8.26
C GLN A 923 -33.42 -10.69 -7.25
N GLY A 924 -32.29 -10.19 -7.73
CA GLY A 924 -31.12 -9.85 -6.91
C GLY A 924 -30.24 -11.05 -6.57
N ASN A 925 -30.40 -12.19 -7.23
CA ASN A 925 -29.53 -13.33 -7.06
C ASN A 925 -28.23 -13.17 -7.89
N TRP A 926 -27.18 -13.79 -7.42
CA TRP A 926 -25.89 -13.75 -8.07
C TRP A 926 -25.85 -14.66 -9.30
N LEU A 927 -25.42 -14.09 -10.43
CA LEU A 927 -25.21 -14.79 -11.68
C LEU A 927 -23.72 -14.66 -12.06
N ASP A 928 -22.99 -15.75 -11.98
CA ASP A 928 -21.60 -15.83 -12.37
C ASP A 928 -21.46 -16.31 -13.80
N THR A 929 -20.56 -15.67 -14.58
CA THR A 929 -20.39 -15.93 -16.00
C THR A 929 -18.91 -16.10 -16.36
N VAL A 930 -18.66 -16.90 -17.38
CA VAL A 930 -17.34 -17.08 -17.98
C VAL A 930 -17.41 -16.63 -19.45
N HIS A 931 -16.53 -15.71 -19.81
CA HIS A 931 -16.38 -15.22 -21.18
C HIS A 931 -15.01 -15.68 -21.71
N PHE A 932 -15.00 -16.70 -22.54
CA PHE A 932 -13.80 -17.21 -23.17
C PHE A 932 -13.22 -16.21 -24.19
N PRO A 933 -11.96 -16.36 -24.66
CA PRO A 933 -11.31 -15.37 -25.51
C PRO A 933 -12.15 -14.91 -26.72
N ASP A 934 -12.74 -15.84 -27.45
CA ASP A 934 -13.56 -15.50 -28.62
C ASP A 934 -14.78 -14.66 -28.25
N SER A 935 -15.49 -15.02 -27.17
CA SER A 935 -16.65 -14.27 -26.66
C SER A 935 -16.22 -12.92 -26.09
N SER A 936 -15.09 -12.87 -25.38
CA SER A 936 -14.56 -11.62 -24.79
C SER A 936 -14.11 -10.62 -25.85
N GLU A 937 -13.62 -11.08 -26.98
CA GLU A 937 -13.17 -10.24 -28.10
C GLU A 937 -14.36 -9.73 -28.93
N GLN A 938 -15.31 -10.62 -29.25
CA GLN A 938 -16.47 -10.30 -30.11
C GLN A 938 -17.53 -9.49 -29.34
N TYR A 939 -17.73 -9.77 -28.05
CA TYR A 939 -18.78 -9.17 -27.22
C TYR A 939 -18.19 -8.68 -25.88
N PRO A 940 -17.33 -7.65 -25.90
CA PRO A 940 -16.68 -7.16 -24.69
C PRO A 940 -17.67 -6.51 -23.73
N LEU A 941 -17.48 -6.72 -22.44
CA LEU A 941 -18.23 -6.02 -21.40
C LEU A 941 -17.81 -4.56 -21.34
N GLN A 942 -18.78 -3.64 -21.50
CA GLN A 942 -18.59 -2.20 -21.61
C GLN A 942 -18.91 -1.45 -20.31
N GLY A 943 -18.51 -2.04 -19.16
CA GLY A 943 -18.73 -1.46 -17.85
C GLY A 943 -20.15 -1.62 -17.33
N ARG A 944 -20.56 -0.78 -16.36
CA ARG A 944 -21.83 -0.89 -15.65
C ARG A 944 -23.06 -0.79 -16.58
N GLY A 945 -24.14 -1.42 -16.17
CA GLY A 945 -25.43 -1.44 -16.85
C GLY A 945 -26.04 -2.83 -16.95
N PHE A 946 -27.10 -2.93 -17.72
CA PHE A 946 -27.80 -4.19 -17.95
C PHE A 946 -27.22 -4.90 -19.15
N TYR A 947 -27.14 -6.24 -19.08
CA TYR A 947 -26.69 -7.07 -20.17
C TYR A 947 -27.64 -8.24 -20.38
N ILE A 948 -28.04 -8.46 -21.63
CA ILE A 948 -28.62 -9.72 -22.03
C ILE A 948 -27.46 -10.67 -22.31
N LEU A 949 -27.49 -11.83 -21.69
CA LEU A 949 -26.45 -12.84 -21.73
C LEU A 949 -27.05 -14.13 -22.31
N GLN A 950 -26.38 -14.72 -23.29
CA GLN A 950 -26.74 -16.00 -23.86
C GLN A 950 -25.54 -16.95 -23.76
N GLY A 951 -25.76 -18.14 -23.16
CA GLY A 951 -24.67 -19.07 -22.95
C GLY A 951 -25.15 -20.41 -22.45
N LYS A 952 -24.19 -21.34 -22.36
CA LYS A 952 -24.42 -22.68 -21.85
C LYS A 952 -24.31 -22.70 -20.33
N VAL A 953 -25.26 -23.34 -19.66
CA VAL A 953 -25.21 -23.56 -18.21
C VAL A 953 -24.25 -24.71 -17.93
N VAL A 954 -23.27 -24.44 -17.04
CA VAL A 954 -22.28 -25.42 -16.57
C VAL A 954 -22.31 -25.48 -15.05
N GLU A 955 -21.86 -26.62 -14.52
CA GLU A 955 -21.77 -26.88 -13.09
C GLU A 955 -20.37 -27.36 -12.75
N GLU A 956 -19.82 -26.87 -11.62
CA GLU A 956 -18.56 -27.35 -11.07
C GLU A 956 -18.66 -27.38 -9.53
N PHE A 957 -18.60 -28.58 -8.94
CA PHE A 957 -18.70 -28.81 -7.50
C PHE A 957 -19.95 -28.19 -6.83
N GLY A 958 -21.10 -28.33 -7.48
CA GLY A 958 -22.37 -27.79 -6.98
C GLY A 958 -22.62 -26.30 -7.25
N VAL A 959 -21.70 -25.63 -7.96
CA VAL A 959 -21.86 -24.21 -8.33
C VAL A 959 -22.16 -24.09 -9.82
N TYR A 960 -23.25 -23.42 -10.13
CA TYR A 960 -23.72 -23.19 -11.50
C TYR A 960 -23.21 -21.86 -12.03
N SER A 961 -22.80 -21.82 -13.30
CA SER A 961 -22.38 -20.60 -13.99
C SER A 961 -22.77 -20.65 -15.46
N LEU A 962 -22.67 -19.53 -16.15
CA LEU A 962 -23.02 -19.41 -17.56
C LEU A 962 -21.75 -19.21 -18.39
N GLU A 963 -21.44 -20.15 -19.29
CA GLU A 963 -20.43 -19.97 -20.34
C GLU A 963 -21.03 -19.11 -21.47
N VAL A 964 -20.71 -17.83 -21.49
CA VAL A 964 -21.33 -16.85 -22.38
C VAL A 964 -20.72 -16.92 -23.78
N GLY A 965 -21.55 -17.22 -24.76
CA GLY A 965 -21.19 -17.15 -26.18
C GLY A 965 -21.57 -15.83 -26.84
N TRP A 966 -22.58 -15.15 -26.31
CA TRP A 966 -23.03 -13.85 -26.77
C TRP A 966 -23.54 -12.98 -25.64
N CYS A 967 -23.24 -11.68 -25.68
CA CYS A 967 -23.87 -10.70 -24.80
C CYS A 967 -24.06 -9.34 -25.48
N SER A 968 -25.03 -8.60 -25.00
CA SER A 968 -25.33 -7.24 -25.46
C SER A 968 -25.76 -6.35 -24.30
N LYS A 969 -25.22 -5.14 -24.26
CA LYS A 969 -25.62 -4.13 -23.28
C LYS A 969 -26.98 -3.57 -23.62
N VAL A 970 -27.84 -3.44 -22.63
CA VAL A 970 -29.19 -2.88 -22.73
C VAL A 970 -29.19 -1.46 -22.19
N GLY A 971 -29.87 -0.56 -22.90
CA GLY A 971 -30.04 0.82 -22.44
C GLY A 971 -30.99 0.94 -21.26
N ILE A 972 -30.91 2.06 -20.59
CA ILE A 972 -31.90 2.51 -19.61
C ILE A 972 -32.98 3.31 -20.35
N ARG A 973 -34.15 3.40 -19.71
CA ARG A 973 -35.26 4.21 -20.23
C ARG A 973 -34.82 5.67 -20.36
N GLU A 974 -35.11 6.25 -21.49
CA GLU A 974 -34.88 7.68 -21.75
C GLU A 974 -35.98 8.53 -21.12
N ARG A 975 -35.67 9.80 -20.81
CA ARG A 975 -36.62 10.77 -20.27
C ARG A 975 -37.77 11.04 -21.21
#